data_cdff251693c0a648fa121e70248252dd
#
_entry.id   cdff251693c0a648fa121e70248252dd
#
_cell.length_a   1.000
_cell.length_b   1.000
_cell.length_c   1.000
_cell.angle_alpha   90.00
_cell.angle_beta   90.00
_cell.angle_gamma   90.00
#
_symmetry.space_group_name_H-M   'P 1'
#
loop_
_entity.id
_entity.type
_entity.pdbx_description
1 polymer ?
#
loop_
_entity_poly.entity_id
_entity_poly.type
_entity_poly.pdbx_seq_one_letter_code
_entity_poly.pdbx_strand_id
1 'polypeptide(L)'
;MRAIGSVPDEPTAASVWQCVAGSTIDDHLLEWPPDVFALTETLLERSEAYRFALSPPDDAEWPPSEVPRWPDAVVEAGREWSRWAEDRHGPIPDLLAREWKILRDAIDGPFTDLRQAHNWRLCSALLTLHAIADEACAGLGVALDASHEDGVRYRVRGRELLARTGSLARIPAHRLRVLPKIRTADGGSSVRALSRYASVHSPGVELQWHKVPSRPQGTPLYDKGVNYLLLPWPLRVRESDFRPRPESVQRLASETFGYFEFVPSEGLDLDLVDRMLVAALDEVPSVRVVVLPESAVDRDEIDDLEALLTRHGVVGLITGVRARPNRPGQFPGNWVHLGLWTGEQWVHIKQSKHHRWSLDESQIHQYHLGGALHPHVRWWEAMEVPQRSLQLIEVGEGATVVSLVCEDLAQIDHVADMIRSVGPTIVVTPLLDGPQLSARWSARYASVLADDPGSAVLTLTSYGMVQRSRPPGRNSSAVVALWKNPGKGIREISLEAGAQGILLSASTDRAMRRTADGRWPVDNGSELFDISVYQVRAAKTGSGLAYQRTGSTAPPMLDTSELTILSCWAEAVADALAFAPEQLEAVRADALADAPWRAELGLPKPSGELNQAISRMFREARTAMDTGREPPLDAVILAVRATHVGSPGLDQLVCRVLRSAVEQRRNRRPTVGEALPSTDERPVRPAELPPQNERAG
;
A
#
# COMPACT_ATOMS: atom_id res chain seq x y z
N MET A 1 -19.78 -35.58 -44.11
CA MET A 1 -20.11 -35.44 -42.71
C MET A 1 -18.78 -35.39 -41.94
N ARG A 2 -18.32 -34.22 -41.53
CA ARG A 2 -17.21 -34.12 -40.58
C ARG A 2 -17.77 -34.47 -39.20
N ALA A 3 -17.11 -35.38 -38.50
CA ALA A 3 -17.44 -35.76 -37.14
C ALA A 3 -17.50 -34.48 -36.30
N ILE A 4 -18.63 -34.23 -35.65
CA ILE A 4 -18.78 -33.21 -34.62
C ILE A 4 -17.81 -33.69 -33.53
N GLY A 5 -16.75 -32.89 -33.31
CA GLY A 5 -15.79 -33.18 -32.26
C GLY A 5 -16.52 -33.38 -30.92
N SER A 6 -16.02 -34.29 -30.12
CA SER A 6 -16.48 -34.54 -28.75
C SER A 6 -16.61 -33.18 -28.03
N VAL A 7 -17.76 -32.99 -27.38
CA VAL A 7 -17.92 -31.87 -26.43
C VAL A 7 -16.72 -31.92 -25.50
N PRO A 8 -15.99 -30.82 -25.28
CA PRO A 8 -14.88 -30.84 -24.34
C PRO A 8 -15.38 -31.33 -22.99
N ASP A 9 -14.63 -32.26 -22.37
CA ASP A 9 -14.93 -32.71 -21.03
C ASP A 9 -15.11 -31.50 -20.12
N GLU A 10 -16.12 -31.53 -19.27
CA GLU A 10 -16.40 -30.45 -18.33
C GLU A 10 -15.16 -30.18 -17.46
N PRO A 11 -14.74 -28.92 -17.26
CA PRO A 11 -13.57 -28.64 -16.47
C PRO A 11 -13.74 -29.11 -15.03
N THR A 12 -12.68 -29.62 -14.43
CA THR A 12 -12.62 -30.03 -13.02
C THR A 12 -11.97 -28.91 -12.20
N ALA A 13 -12.14 -28.94 -10.86
CA ALA A 13 -11.42 -28.00 -9.98
C ALA A 13 -9.89 -28.11 -10.16
N ALA A 14 -9.37 -29.32 -10.33
CA ALA A 14 -7.96 -29.57 -10.63
C ALA A 14 -7.52 -28.93 -11.95
N SER A 15 -8.31 -29.07 -13.03
CA SER A 15 -7.98 -28.48 -14.34
C SER A 15 -8.04 -26.95 -14.33
N VAL A 16 -9.01 -26.35 -13.62
CA VAL A 16 -9.12 -24.90 -13.45
C VAL A 16 -7.89 -24.36 -12.72
N TRP A 17 -7.48 -25.00 -11.62
CA TRP A 17 -6.29 -24.63 -10.88
C TRP A 17 -5.01 -24.79 -11.71
N GLN A 18 -4.85 -25.92 -12.39
CA GLN A 18 -3.70 -26.18 -13.28
C GLN A 18 -3.58 -25.09 -14.37
N CYS A 19 -4.70 -24.64 -14.93
CA CYS A 19 -4.70 -23.55 -15.91
C CYS A 19 -4.21 -22.24 -15.32
N VAL A 20 -4.63 -21.90 -14.10
CA VAL A 20 -4.29 -20.64 -13.43
C VAL A 20 -2.88 -20.68 -12.86
N ALA A 21 -2.60 -21.62 -11.99
CA ALA A 21 -1.36 -21.67 -11.20
C ALA A 21 -0.23 -22.44 -11.91
N GLY A 22 -0.56 -23.37 -12.82
CA GLY A 22 0.42 -24.24 -13.48
C GLY A 22 0.94 -25.37 -12.56
N SER A 23 0.22 -25.66 -11.46
CA SER A 23 0.56 -26.67 -10.47
C SER A 23 -0.64 -27.55 -10.14
N THR A 24 -0.39 -28.73 -9.56
CA THR A 24 -1.42 -29.65 -9.09
C THR A 24 -1.98 -29.22 -7.73
N ILE A 25 -3.19 -29.70 -7.40
CA ILE A 25 -3.74 -29.61 -6.05
C ILE A 25 -3.27 -30.84 -5.27
N ASP A 26 -2.27 -30.67 -4.41
CA ASP A 26 -1.73 -31.73 -3.55
C ASP A 26 -1.39 -31.20 -2.16
N ASP A 27 -0.96 -32.07 -1.26
CA ASP A 27 -0.72 -31.72 0.14
C ASP A 27 0.48 -30.79 0.36
N HIS A 28 1.35 -30.59 -0.66
CA HIS A 28 2.41 -29.59 -0.59
C HIS A 28 1.87 -28.16 -0.51
N LEU A 29 0.65 -27.90 -0.99
CA LEU A 29 0.02 -26.60 -0.83
C LEU A 29 -0.20 -26.24 0.65
N LEU A 30 -0.48 -27.23 1.50
CA LEU A 30 -0.64 -27.02 2.95
C LEU A 30 0.62 -26.54 3.65
N GLU A 31 1.78 -26.69 3.04
CA GLU A 31 3.04 -26.22 3.60
C GLU A 31 3.17 -24.70 3.63
N TRP A 32 2.38 -24.02 2.79
CA TRP A 32 2.44 -22.56 2.68
C TRP A 32 1.02 -21.98 2.55
N PRO A 33 0.45 -21.47 3.64
CA PRO A 33 -0.93 -20.96 3.70
C PRO A 33 -1.35 -20.02 2.56
N PRO A 34 -0.51 -19.07 2.07
CA PRO A 34 -0.89 -18.25 0.93
C PRO A 34 -1.17 -19.00 -0.37
N ASP A 35 -0.60 -20.19 -0.57
CA ASP A 35 -0.89 -21.00 -1.76
C ASP A 35 -2.29 -21.61 -1.68
N VAL A 36 -2.73 -22.06 -0.49
CA VAL A 36 -4.09 -22.54 -0.26
C VAL A 36 -5.08 -21.37 -0.34
N PHE A 37 -4.72 -20.21 0.17
CA PHE A 37 -5.53 -19.00 0.00
C PHE A 37 -5.76 -18.69 -1.49
N ALA A 38 -4.69 -18.71 -2.29
CA ALA A 38 -4.78 -18.52 -3.74
C ALA A 38 -5.69 -19.56 -4.42
N LEU A 39 -5.57 -20.83 -4.04
CA LEU A 39 -6.41 -21.89 -4.55
C LEU A 39 -7.88 -21.64 -4.23
N THR A 40 -8.19 -21.44 -2.96
CA THR A 40 -9.58 -21.33 -2.49
C THR A 40 -10.26 -20.07 -3.03
N GLU A 41 -9.60 -18.91 -3.04
CA GLU A 41 -10.14 -17.68 -3.64
C GLU A 41 -10.40 -17.86 -5.13
N THR A 42 -9.45 -18.47 -5.87
CA THR A 42 -9.60 -18.74 -7.31
C THR A 42 -10.81 -19.64 -7.60
N LEU A 43 -11.00 -20.70 -6.81
CA LEU A 43 -12.12 -21.61 -6.98
C LEU A 43 -13.45 -20.93 -6.60
N LEU A 44 -13.49 -20.18 -5.50
CA LEU A 44 -14.66 -19.44 -5.04
C LEU A 44 -15.09 -18.38 -6.06
N GLU A 45 -14.15 -17.60 -6.58
CA GLU A 45 -14.44 -16.53 -7.53
C GLU A 45 -14.96 -17.10 -8.86
N ARG A 46 -14.25 -18.08 -9.43
CA ARG A 46 -14.60 -18.66 -10.74
C ARG A 46 -15.86 -19.51 -10.71
N SER A 47 -16.17 -20.17 -9.61
CA SER A 47 -17.42 -20.91 -9.42
C SER A 47 -18.56 -20.02 -8.95
N GLU A 48 -18.30 -18.81 -8.46
CA GLU A 48 -19.24 -17.94 -7.74
C GLU A 48 -19.78 -18.58 -6.43
N ALA A 49 -19.13 -19.62 -5.92
CA ALA A 49 -19.56 -20.30 -4.69
C ALA A 49 -19.48 -19.40 -3.45
N TYR A 50 -18.69 -18.30 -3.49
CA TYR A 50 -18.65 -17.30 -2.42
C TYR A 50 -20.03 -16.73 -2.07
N ARG A 51 -20.96 -16.70 -3.03
CA ARG A 51 -22.34 -16.22 -2.81
C ARG A 51 -23.08 -17.01 -1.73
N PHE A 52 -22.72 -18.25 -1.51
CA PHE A 52 -23.36 -19.09 -0.48
C PHE A 52 -23.00 -18.69 0.96
N ALA A 53 -21.92 -17.95 1.17
CA ALA A 53 -21.65 -17.32 2.47
C ALA A 53 -22.58 -16.14 2.75
N LEU A 54 -23.14 -15.51 1.70
CA LEU A 54 -23.99 -14.33 1.78
C LEU A 54 -25.48 -14.70 1.69
N SER A 55 -25.80 -15.76 0.95
CA SER A 55 -27.15 -16.27 0.73
C SER A 55 -27.07 -17.81 0.62
N PRO A 56 -27.01 -18.50 1.76
CA PRO A 56 -26.97 -19.95 1.75
C PRO A 56 -28.25 -20.55 1.14
N PRO A 57 -28.19 -21.76 0.57
CA PRO A 57 -29.37 -22.48 0.11
C PRO A 57 -30.38 -22.72 1.24
N ASP A 58 -31.67 -22.88 0.92
CA ASP A 58 -32.76 -23.04 1.92
C ASP A 58 -32.51 -24.18 2.93
N ASP A 59 -31.85 -25.27 2.47
CA ASP A 59 -31.54 -26.46 3.29
C ASP A 59 -30.15 -26.39 3.95
N ALA A 60 -29.45 -25.24 3.87
CA ALA A 60 -28.09 -25.07 4.32
C ALA A 60 -27.97 -24.00 5.39
N GLU A 61 -27.05 -24.20 6.32
CA GLU A 61 -26.74 -23.22 7.37
C GLU A 61 -25.31 -22.68 7.16
N TRP A 62 -25.19 -21.37 7.17
CA TRP A 62 -23.90 -20.69 7.19
C TRP A 62 -23.83 -19.70 8.36
N PRO A 63 -22.79 -19.71 9.21
CA PRO A 63 -21.70 -20.71 9.25
C PRO A 63 -22.17 -22.15 9.54
N PRO A 64 -21.40 -23.18 9.14
CA PRO A 64 -21.84 -24.57 9.29
C PRO A 64 -21.97 -24.95 10.77
N SER A 65 -23.12 -25.50 11.14
CA SER A 65 -23.44 -25.90 12.53
C SER A 65 -22.56 -27.05 13.06
N GLU A 66 -21.94 -27.82 12.17
CA GLU A 66 -20.98 -28.87 12.50
C GLU A 66 -19.66 -28.34 13.10
N VAL A 67 -19.40 -27.02 12.95
CA VAL A 67 -18.24 -26.33 13.52
C VAL A 67 -18.72 -25.39 14.62
N PRO A 68 -18.79 -25.84 15.87
CA PRO A 68 -19.21 -25.01 16.98
C PRO A 68 -18.35 -23.74 17.08
N ARG A 69 -19.01 -22.59 17.23
CA ARG A 69 -18.32 -21.29 17.28
C ARG A 69 -17.40 -21.09 16.05
N TRP A 70 -17.92 -21.34 14.87
CA TRP A 70 -17.16 -21.35 13.62
C TRP A 70 -16.17 -20.17 13.47
N PRO A 71 -16.52 -18.91 13.76
CA PRO A 71 -15.59 -17.80 13.61
C PRO A 71 -14.34 -17.95 14.49
N ASP A 72 -14.51 -18.39 15.73
CA ASP A 72 -13.39 -18.59 16.68
C ASP A 72 -12.54 -19.81 16.27
N ALA A 73 -13.19 -20.91 15.88
CA ALA A 73 -12.52 -22.14 15.44
C ALA A 73 -11.65 -21.90 14.19
N VAL A 74 -12.11 -21.07 13.26
CA VAL A 74 -11.36 -20.68 12.06
C VAL A 74 -10.14 -19.83 12.43
N VAL A 75 -10.31 -18.85 13.31
CA VAL A 75 -9.20 -18.00 13.78
C VAL A 75 -8.15 -18.84 14.49
N GLU A 76 -8.55 -19.76 15.37
CA GLU A 76 -7.65 -20.65 16.08
C GLU A 76 -6.89 -21.58 15.11
N ALA A 77 -7.61 -22.25 14.19
CA ALA A 77 -6.99 -23.11 13.19
C ALA A 77 -5.99 -22.35 12.30
N GLY A 78 -6.29 -21.12 11.90
CA GLY A 78 -5.38 -20.27 11.14
C GLY A 78 -4.10 -19.92 11.90
N ARG A 79 -4.22 -19.57 13.20
CA ARG A 79 -3.08 -19.30 14.09
C ARG A 79 -2.23 -20.56 14.33
N GLU A 80 -2.86 -21.71 14.58
CA GLU A 80 -2.15 -22.96 14.71
C GLU A 80 -1.42 -23.34 13.43
N TRP A 81 -2.05 -23.12 12.29
CA TRP A 81 -1.44 -23.41 11.00
C TRP A 81 -0.25 -22.50 10.71
N SER A 82 -0.31 -21.20 11.01
CA SER A 82 0.85 -20.30 10.85
C SER A 82 2.03 -20.70 11.72
N ARG A 83 1.78 -21.15 12.97
CA ARG A 83 2.80 -21.73 13.85
C ARG A 83 3.39 -23.03 13.31
N TRP A 84 2.52 -23.93 12.81
CA TRP A 84 2.97 -25.17 12.16
C TRP A 84 3.83 -24.88 10.92
N ALA A 85 3.44 -23.91 10.08
CA ALA A 85 4.19 -23.50 8.90
C ALA A 85 5.56 -22.87 9.24
N GLU A 86 5.71 -22.33 10.47
CA GLU A 86 6.99 -21.84 10.97
C GLU A 86 8.00 -22.95 11.21
N ASP A 87 7.61 -23.99 11.92
CA ASP A 87 8.51 -25.04 12.45
C ASP A 87 8.25 -26.42 11.85
N ARG A 88 7.07 -26.65 11.27
CA ARG A 88 6.61 -27.94 10.72
C ARG A 88 6.66 -29.12 11.68
N HIS A 89 6.43 -28.82 12.96
CA HIS A 89 6.37 -29.84 14.01
C HIS A 89 4.92 -30.18 14.35
N GLY A 90 4.66 -31.49 14.50
CA GLY A 90 3.31 -32.00 14.84
C GLY A 90 2.35 -32.10 13.65
N PRO A 91 1.09 -32.45 13.92
CA PRO A 91 0.04 -32.52 12.89
C PRO A 91 -0.44 -31.11 12.50
N ILE A 92 -0.99 -30.99 11.30
CA ILE A 92 -1.76 -29.80 10.91
C ILE A 92 -3.07 -29.73 11.72
N PRO A 93 -3.69 -28.54 11.89
CA PRO A 93 -4.94 -28.40 12.65
C PRO A 93 -6.05 -29.32 12.14
N ASP A 94 -6.79 -29.95 13.05
CA ASP A 94 -7.83 -30.92 12.71
C ASP A 94 -8.91 -30.36 11.78
N LEU A 95 -9.34 -29.12 12.03
CA LEU A 95 -10.34 -28.44 11.17
C LEU A 95 -9.80 -28.28 9.75
N LEU A 96 -8.55 -27.84 9.58
CA LEU A 96 -7.90 -27.72 8.28
C LEU A 96 -7.82 -29.08 7.57
N ALA A 97 -7.34 -30.12 8.28
CA ALA A 97 -7.20 -31.45 7.71
C ALA A 97 -8.53 -32.03 7.22
N ARG A 98 -9.59 -31.82 8.00
CA ARG A 98 -10.95 -32.31 7.67
C ARG A 98 -11.49 -31.63 6.41
N GLU A 99 -11.45 -30.30 6.36
CA GLU A 99 -12.00 -29.56 5.23
C GLU A 99 -11.15 -29.73 3.97
N TRP A 100 -9.81 -29.81 4.12
CA TRP A 100 -8.90 -30.13 3.04
C TRP A 100 -9.20 -31.51 2.40
N LYS A 101 -9.47 -32.54 3.22
CA LYS A 101 -9.83 -33.83 2.73
C LYS A 101 -11.10 -33.80 1.86
N ILE A 102 -12.12 -33.05 2.27
CA ILE A 102 -13.38 -32.94 1.49
C ILE A 102 -13.09 -32.29 0.12
N LEU A 103 -12.28 -31.22 0.08
CA LEU A 103 -11.89 -30.61 -1.18
C LEU A 103 -11.09 -31.58 -2.05
N ARG A 104 -10.12 -32.30 -1.48
CA ARG A 104 -9.26 -33.25 -2.17
C ARG A 104 -10.04 -34.39 -2.78
N ASP A 105 -11.03 -34.90 -2.08
CA ASP A 105 -11.89 -36.01 -2.56
C ASP A 105 -12.79 -35.58 -3.75
N ALA A 106 -12.97 -34.26 -3.97
CA ALA A 106 -13.85 -33.69 -4.99
C ALA A 106 -13.12 -32.97 -6.15
N ILE A 107 -11.80 -32.86 -6.13
CA ILE A 107 -11.06 -32.04 -7.12
C ILE A 107 -11.18 -32.50 -8.57
N ASP A 108 -11.38 -33.79 -8.80
CA ASP A 108 -11.54 -34.40 -10.12
C ASP A 108 -13.01 -34.45 -10.59
N GLY A 109 -13.95 -34.03 -9.72
CA GLY A 109 -15.35 -33.86 -10.07
C GLY A 109 -15.61 -32.64 -10.97
N PRO A 110 -16.82 -32.57 -11.57
CA PRO A 110 -17.21 -31.42 -12.40
C PRO A 110 -17.07 -30.11 -11.65
N PHE A 111 -16.44 -29.08 -12.28
CA PHE A 111 -16.26 -27.76 -11.66
C PHE A 111 -17.59 -27.07 -11.34
N THR A 112 -18.64 -27.39 -12.12
CA THR A 112 -20.00 -26.90 -11.87
C THR A 112 -20.58 -27.37 -10.55
N ASP A 113 -20.08 -28.45 -9.95
CA ASP A 113 -20.52 -28.94 -8.64
C ASP A 113 -20.32 -27.88 -7.54
N LEU A 114 -19.30 -27.03 -7.66
CA LEU A 114 -19.08 -25.91 -6.74
C LEU A 114 -20.17 -24.82 -6.83
N ARG A 115 -20.98 -24.82 -7.90
CA ARG A 115 -22.09 -23.87 -8.10
C ARG A 115 -23.44 -24.42 -7.62
N GLN A 116 -23.50 -25.69 -7.24
CA GLN A 116 -24.74 -26.40 -6.98
C GLN A 116 -25.06 -26.41 -5.49
N ALA A 117 -26.29 -26.01 -5.14
CA ALA A 117 -26.76 -26.00 -3.76
C ALA A 117 -26.73 -27.41 -3.11
N HIS A 118 -26.97 -28.49 -3.89
CA HIS A 118 -26.95 -29.84 -3.37
C HIS A 118 -25.54 -30.32 -2.94
N ASN A 119 -24.47 -29.66 -3.42
CA ASN A 119 -23.09 -29.94 -2.99
C ASN A 119 -22.66 -28.98 -1.87
N TRP A 120 -23.62 -28.55 -1.03
CA TRP A 120 -23.38 -27.60 0.03
C TRP A 120 -22.18 -27.94 0.92
N ARG A 121 -22.00 -29.23 1.24
CA ARG A 121 -20.87 -29.65 2.08
C ARG A 121 -19.50 -29.34 1.46
N LEU A 122 -19.37 -29.47 0.15
CA LEU A 122 -18.16 -29.10 -0.58
C LEU A 122 -17.97 -27.57 -0.62
N CYS A 123 -19.05 -26.83 -0.89
CA CYS A 123 -19.01 -25.36 -0.89
C CYS A 123 -18.66 -24.83 0.50
N SER A 124 -19.24 -25.38 1.56
CA SER A 124 -18.96 -25.02 2.96
C SER A 124 -17.51 -25.32 3.35
N ALA A 125 -16.97 -26.47 2.90
CA ALA A 125 -15.57 -26.82 3.11
C ALA A 125 -14.63 -25.82 2.42
N LEU A 126 -14.93 -25.45 1.17
CA LEU A 126 -14.12 -24.47 0.42
C LEU A 126 -14.15 -23.08 1.09
N LEU A 127 -15.30 -22.62 1.55
CA LEU A 127 -15.44 -21.36 2.29
C LEU A 127 -14.68 -21.41 3.62
N THR A 128 -14.75 -22.50 4.34
CA THR A 128 -14.04 -22.67 5.63
C THR A 128 -12.53 -22.74 5.42
N LEU A 129 -12.04 -23.44 4.39
CA LEU A 129 -10.62 -23.46 4.02
C LEU A 129 -10.11 -22.07 3.65
N HIS A 130 -10.91 -21.33 2.88
CA HIS A 130 -10.57 -19.95 2.51
C HIS A 130 -10.41 -19.07 3.75
N ALA A 131 -11.34 -19.17 4.69
CA ALA A 131 -11.30 -18.39 5.92
C ALA A 131 -10.10 -18.78 6.82
N ILE A 132 -9.79 -20.09 6.95
CA ILE A 132 -8.60 -20.57 7.70
C ILE A 132 -7.31 -20.06 7.03
N ALA A 133 -7.24 -20.13 5.69
CA ALA A 133 -6.06 -19.69 4.95
C ALA A 133 -5.85 -18.16 5.06
N ASP A 134 -6.93 -17.37 5.04
CA ASP A 134 -6.89 -15.94 5.27
C ASP A 134 -6.34 -15.62 6.68
N GLU A 135 -6.85 -16.29 7.73
CA GLU A 135 -6.35 -16.13 9.11
C GLU A 135 -4.88 -16.54 9.25
N ALA A 136 -4.46 -17.61 8.58
CA ALA A 136 -3.07 -18.01 8.58
C ALA A 136 -2.15 -17.02 7.84
N CYS A 137 -2.68 -16.16 6.96
CA CYS A 137 -1.95 -15.08 6.31
C CYS A 137 -1.80 -13.83 7.19
N ALA A 138 -2.35 -13.80 8.41
CA ALA A 138 -2.27 -12.67 9.30
C ALA A 138 -0.81 -12.24 9.54
N GLY A 139 -0.50 -10.95 9.31
CA GLY A 139 0.84 -10.38 9.51
C GLY A 139 1.86 -10.70 8.41
N LEU A 140 1.50 -11.43 7.37
CA LEU A 140 2.34 -11.55 6.19
C LEU A 140 2.30 -10.24 5.39
N GLY A 141 3.46 -9.65 5.15
CA GLY A 141 3.60 -8.43 4.34
C GLY A 141 3.34 -7.13 5.09
N VAL A 142 2.46 -7.09 6.06
CA VAL A 142 2.12 -5.88 6.84
C VAL A 142 2.29 -6.15 8.32
N ALA A 143 2.84 -5.18 9.06
CA ALA A 143 2.94 -5.28 10.52
C ALA A 143 1.53 -5.28 11.14
N LEU A 144 1.27 -6.26 11.97
CA LEU A 144 0.08 -6.32 12.81
C LEU A 144 0.36 -5.70 14.18
N ASP A 145 -0.71 -5.43 14.92
CA ASP A 145 -0.62 -5.01 16.31
C ASP A 145 0.06 -6.08 17.21
N ALA A 146 0.56 -5.66 18.35
CA ALA A 146 1.37 -6.45 19.28
C ALA A 146 0.72 -7.76 19.80
N SER A 147 -0.58 -7.94 19.56
CA SER A 147 -1.32 -9.15 19.94
C SER A 147 -0.94 -10.42 19.17
N HIS A 148 -0.17 -10.30 18.06
CA HIS A 148 0.21 -11.42 17.20
C HIS A 148 1.71 -11.73 17.35
N GLU A 149 2.12 -12.21 18.50
CA GLU A 149 3.53 -12.54 18.78
C GLU A 149 3.97 -13.89 18.21
N ASP A 150 3.00 -14.78 17.99
CA ASP A 150 3.26 -16.11 17.43
C ASP A 150 3.60 -16.06 15.94
N GLY A 151 4.48 -16.96 15.50
CA GLY A 151 4.82 -17.14 14.08
C GLY A 151 5.71 -16.02 13.51
N VAL A 152 6.59 -15.43 14.33
CA VAL A 152 7.48 -14.31 13.91
C VAL A 152 8.31 -14.67 12.68
N ARG A 153 8.97 -15.84 12.69
CA ARG A 153 9.82 -16.29 11.56
C ARG A 153 9.00 -16.56 10.32
N TYR A 154 7.81 -17.14 10.47
CA TYR A 154 6.87 -17.35 9.38
C TYR A 154 6.48 -16.03 8.71
N ARG A 155 6.12 -15.00 9.48
CA ARG A 155 5.77 -13.67 8.97
C ARG A 155 6.94 -13.00 8.25
N VAL A 156 8.17 -13.13 8.77
CA VAL A 156 9.35 -12.56 8.12
C VAL A 156 9.65 -13.26 6.78
N ARG A 157 9.52 -14.60 6.73
CA ARG A 157 9.64 -15.37 5.46
C ARG A 157 8.63 -14.88 4.42
N GLY A 158 7.39 -14.67 4.81
CA GLY A 158 6.36 -14.13 3.91
C GLY A 158 6.68 -12.72 3.41
N ARG A 159 7.19 -11.84 4.27
CA ARG A 159 7.62 -10.50 3.88
C ARG A 159 8.82 -10.52 2.95
N GLU A 160 9.76 -11.41 3.18
CA GLU A 160 10.91 -11.59 2.30
C GLU A 160 10.46 -12.10 0.91
N LEU A 161 9.56 -13.06 0.87
CA LEU A 161 8.97 -13.56 -0.37
C LEU A 161 8.28 -12.42 -1.13
N LEU A 162 7.43 -11.64 -0.46
CA LEU A 162 6.74 -10.49 -1.02
C LEU A 162 7.74 -9.44 -1.59
N ALA A 163 8.77 -9.11 -0.83
CA ALA A 163 9.79 -8.13 -1.25
C ALA A 163 10.57 -8.58 -2.50
N ARG A 164 10.79 -9.89 -2.66
CA ARG A 164 11.56 -10.46 -3.78
C ARG A 164 10.71 -10.75 -5.01
N THR A 165 9.48 -11.19 -4.84
CA THR A 165 8.64 -11.70 -5.94
C THR A 165 7.42 -10.83 -6.25
N GLY A 166 7.09 -9.89 -5.36
CA GLY A 166 5.83 -9.14 -5.42
C GLY A 166 4.59 -9.98 -5.12
N SER A 167 4.75 -11.14 -4.43
CA SER A 167 3.66 -12.04 -4.05
C SER A 167 3.98 -12.77 -2.75
N LEU A 168 2.96 -13.03 -1.92
CA LEU A 168 3.06 -13.90 -0.76
C LEU A 168 2.99 -15.39 -1.13
N ALA A 169 2.44 -15.74 -2.28
CA ALA A 169 2.35 -17.12 -2.76
C ALA A 169 3.63 -17.57 -3.48
N ARG A 170 3.92 -18.86 -3.42
CA ARG A 170 5.00 -19.50 -4.19
C ARG A 170 4.71 -19.60 -5.69
N ILE A 171 3.44 -19.40 -6.06
CA ILE A 171 2.99 -19.38 -7.45
C ILE A 171 3.72 -18.27 -8.20
N PRO A 172 4.22 -18.53 -9.43
CA PRO A 172 4.89 -17.49 -10.20
C PRO A 172 4.04 -16.24 -10.38
N ALA A 173 4.57 -15.08 -10.01
CA ALA A 173 3.84 -13.81 -9.96
C ALA A 173 3.24 -13.37 -11.32
N HIS A 174 3.77 -13.90 -12.45
CA HIS A 174 3.20 -13.68 -13.77
C HIS A 174 1.92 -14.51 -14.04
N ARG A 175 1.59 -15.47 -13.18
CA ARG A 175 0.35 -16.26 -13.26
C ARG A 175 -0.71 -15.76 -12.29
N LEU A 176 -0.31 -15.54 -11.04
CA LEU A 176 -1.19 -15.11 -9.97
C LEU A 176 -0.36 -14.54 -8.82
N ARG A 177 -0.90 -13.57 -8.10
CA ARG A 177 -0.29 -12.99 -6.90
C ARG A 177 -1.23 -13.08 -5.72
N VAL A 178 -0.67 -13.34 -4.55
CA VAL A 178 -1.34 -13.10 -3.27
C VAL A 178 -0.68 -11.90 -2.63
N LEU A 179 -1.48 -10.91 -2.27
CA LEU A 179 -1.02 -9.65 -1.69
C LEU A 179 -1.56 -9.50 -0.27
N PRO A 180 -0.83 -8.81 0.61
CA PRO A 180 -1.38 -8.40 1.90
C PRO A 180 -2.59 -7.49 1.68
N LYS A 181 -3.59 -7.65 2.51
CA LYS A 181 -4.79 -6.83 2.52
C LYS A 181 -4.80 -5.95 3.75
N ILE A 182 -4.97 -4.65 3.55
CA ILE A 182 -4.96 -3.65 4.62
C ILE A 182 -6.40 -3.33 5.06
N ARG A 183 -7.32 -3.30 4.08
CA ARG A 183 -8.71 -2.92 4.32
C ARG A 183 -9.66 -3.87 3.61
N THR A 184 -10.79 -4.12 4.26
CA THR A 184 -11.95 -4.80 3.66
C THR A 184 -13.07 -3.80 3.56
N ALA A 185 -13.73 -3.70 2.40
CA ALA A 185 -14.87 -2.81 2.23
C ALA A 185 -16.02 -3.22 3.17
N ASP A 186 -16.71 -2.23 3.73
CA ASP A 186 -17.85 -2.46 4.66
C ASP A 186 -19.08 -3.04 3.95
N GLY A 187 -19.14 -2.94 2.64
CA GLY A 187 -20.25 -3.41 1.82
C GLY A 187 -19.76 -4.22 0.63
N GLY A 188 -20.66 -5.03 0.12
CA GLY A 188 -20.40 -5.79 -1.10
C GLY A 188 -20.52 -7.30 -0.91
N SER A 189 -20.83 -7.95 -2.02
CA SER A 189 -21.04 -9.39 -2.11
C SER A 189 -20.03 -10.01 -3.05
N SER A 190 -18.76 -9.66 -2.91
CA SER A 190 -17.67 -10.24 -3.67
C SER A 190 -16.81 -11.18 -2.81
N VAL A 191 -16.05 -12.04 -3.44
CA VAL A 191 -15.08 -12.90 -2.75
C VAL A 191 -14.11 -12.08 -1.87
N ARG A 192 -13.72 -10.86 -2.30
CA ARG A 192 -12.88 -9.94 -1.53
C ARG A 192 -13.46 -9.55 -0.17
N ALA A 193 -14.78 -9.58 -0.01
CA ALA A 193 -15.42 -9.28 1.27
C ALA A 193 -15.30 -10.43 2.28
N LEU A 194 -14.89 -11.63 1.84
CA LEU A 194 -14.69 -12.82 2.69
C LEU A 194 -13.29 -12.88 3.32
N SER A 195 -12.35 -12.05 2.89
CA SER A 195 -10.97 -12.05 3.42
C SER A 195 -10.62 -10.73 4.09
N ARG A 196 -9.65 -10.74 5.00
CA ARG A 196 -9.15 -9.56 5.71
C ARG A 196 -7.62 -9.40 5.71
N TYR A 197 -6.86 -10.47 5.48
CA TYR A 197 -5.40 -10.43 5.54
C TYR A 197 -4.73 -10.65 4.20
N ALA A 198 -5.42 -11.28 3.26
CA ALA A 198 -4.89 -11.57 1.94
C ALA A 198 -5.91 -11.29 0.83
N SER A 199 -5.41 -11.10 -0.38
CA SER A 199 -6.21 -10.97 -1.60
C SER A 199 -5.47 -11.58 -2.78
N VAL A 200 -6.21 -12.18 -3.73
CA VAL A 200 -5.66 -12.73 -4.96
C VAL A 200 -5.73 -11.70 -6.07
N HIS A 201 -4.70 -11.68 -6.90
CA HIS A 201 -4.62 -10.77 -8.03
C HIS A 201 -4.17 -11.45 -9.31
N SER A 202 -4.82 -11.11 -10.42
CA SER A 202 -4.38 -11.51 -11.75
C SER A 202 -3.15 -10.71 -12.19
N PRO A 203 -2.23 -11.28 -12.98
CA PRO A 203 -1.09 -10.56 -13.52
C PRO A 203 -1.53 -9.46 -14.49
N GLY A 204 -0.81 -8.37 -14.55
CA GLY A 204 -1.10 -7.24 -15.44
C GLY A 204 -0.36 -5.97 -15.05
N VAL A 205 0.01 -5.88 -13.77
CA VAL A 205 0.80 -4.79 -13.19
C VAL A 205 1.89 -5.41 -12.34
N GLU A 206 3.11 -4.92 -12.43
CA GLU A 206 4.16 -5.28 -11.51
C GLU A 206 3.92 -4.58 -10.17
N LEU A 207 3.95 -5.34 -9.06
CA LEU A 207 3.83 -4.77 -7.73
C LEU A 207 5.19 -4.78 -7.05
N GLN A 208 5.55 -3.65 -6.47
CA GLN A 208 6.69 -3.51 -5.58
C GLN A 208 6.21 -3.05 -4.20
N TRP A 209 6.50 -3.85 -3.18
CA TRP A 209 6.14 -3.57 -1.80
C TRP A 209 7.36 -3.04 -1.06
N HIS A 210 7.26 -1.83 -0.54
CA HIS A 210 8.33 -1.15 0.15
C HIS A 210 7.98 -0.99 1.62
N LYS A 211 8.91 -1.38 2.48
CA LYS A 211 8.87 -1.03 3.89
C LYS A 211 9.98 -0.05 4.19
N VAL A 212 9.62 1.10 4.71
CA VAL A 212 10.60 2.10 5.10
C VAL A 212 10.85 2.00 6.58
N PRO A 213 12.11 1.89 7.01
CA PRO A 213 12.46 1.88 8.43
C PRO A 213 11.91 3.13 9.09
N SER A 214 11.18 2.96 10.18
CA SER A 214 10.66 4.09 10.94
C SER A 214 11.82 4.86 11.59
N ARG A 215 11.57 6.13 11.84
CA ARG A 215 12.56 7.03 12.44
C ARG A 215 13.04 6.59 13.83
N PRO A 216 14.31 6.87 14.20
CA PRO A 216 14.84 6.61 15.53
C PRO A 216 14.12 7.35 16.67
N GLN A 217 13.31 8.36 16.38
CA GLN A 217 12.61 9.21 17.35
C GLN A 217 11.18 8.75 17.67
N GLY A 218 10.84 7.48 17.38
CA GLY A 218 9.72 6.79 17.99
C GLY A 218 8.31 7.28 17.65
N THR A 219 8.13 8.26 16.76
CA THR A 219 6.79 8.70 16.37
C THR A 219 6.44 8.09 15.02
N PRO A 220 5.51 7.12 14.95
CA PRO A 220 4.98 6.62 13.69
C PRO A 220 4.49 7.77 12.82
N LEU A 221 4.61 7.65 11.50
CA LEU A 221 4.15 8.70 10.59
C LEU A 221 2.65 9.00 10.81
N TYR A 222 1.89 8.02 11.30
CA TYR A 222 0.43 8.05 11.40
C TYR A 222 -0.14 7.78 12.82
N ASP A 223 0.64 7.93 13.90
CA ASP A 223 0.19 7.53 15.27
C ASP A 223 -1.04 8.30 15.78
N LYS A 224 -1.11 9.61 15.58
CA LYS A 224 -2.25 10.46 16.03
C LYS A 224 -2.78 11.38 14.95
N GLY A 225 -2.28 11.24 13.73
CA GLY A 225 -2.59 12.11 12.62
C GLY A 225 -1.35 12.51 11.85
N VAL A 226 -1.57 13.00 10.64
CA VAL A 226 -0.52 13.43 9.72
C VAL A 226 -0.81 14.83 9.24
N ASN A 227 0.19 15.70 9.35
CA ASN A 227 0.14 17.03 8.79
C ASN A 227 0.81 17.04 7.42
N TYR A 228 0.02 17.32 6.39
CA TYR A 228 0.45 17.49 5.01
C TYR A 228 0.53 18.97 4.69
N LEU A 229 1.64 19.43 4.12
CA LEU A 229 1.70 20.73 3.46
C LEU A 229 1.49 20.53 1.96
N LEU A 230 0.38 21.03 1.45
CA LEU A 230 0.02 20.98 0.03
C LEU A 230 0.51 22.27 -0.64
N LEU A 231 1.38 22.12 -1.62
CA LEU A 231 1.97 23.22 -2.39
C LEU A 231 1.43 23.14 -3.82
N PRO A 232 0.40 23.92 -4.20
CA PRO A 232 -0.23 23.82 -5.54
C PRO A 232 0.63 24.52 -6.60
N TRP A 233 1.91 24.14 -6.70
CA TRP A 233 2.89 24.63 -7.65
C TRP A 233 2.78 23.97 -9.03
N PRO A 234 3.06 24.71 -10.14
CA PRO A 234 3.33 26.12 -10.22
C PRO A 234 2.09 26.99 -9.96
N LEU A 235 2.30 28.13 -9.29
CA LEU A 235 1.21 29.08 -9.01
C LEU A 235 0.73 29.81 -10.26
N ARG A 236 1.53 29.83 -11.32
CA ARG A 236 1.20 30.39 -12.63
C ARG A 236 1.61 29.43 -13.73
N VAL A 237 0.72 29.24 -14.69
CA VAL A 237 0.96 28.44 -15.89
C VAL A 237 0.65 29.30 -17.09
N ARG A 238 1.59 29.42 -18.02
CA ARG A 238 1.45 30.16 -19.27
C ARG A 238 1.05 29.22 -20.40
N GLU A 239 0.44 29.75 -21.42
CA GLU A 239 0.16 28.99 -22.63
C GLU A 239 1.43 28.44 -23.27
N SER A 240 2.51 29.23 -23.29
CA SER A 240 3.83 28.85 -23.80
C SER A 240 4.51 27.72 -23.03
N ASP A 241 4.00 27.33 -21.87
CA ASP A 241 4.49 26.18 -21.12
C ASP A 241 4.05 24.86 -21.75
N PHE A 242 3.03 24.88 -22.63
CA PHE A 242 2.60 23.78 -23.47
C PHE A 242 3.24 23.89 -24.85
N ARG A 243 4.16 22.98 -25.16
CA ARG A 243 4.97 23.08 -26.39
C ARG A 243 4.72 21.88 -27.29
N PRO A 244 4.36 22.12 -28.59
CA PRO A 244 4.34 21.03 -29.54
C PRO A 244 5.74 20.41 -29.68
N ARG A 245 5.80 19.09 -29.76
CA ARG A 245 7.06 18.40 -30.06
C ARG A 245 7.28 18.34 -31.57
N PRO A 246 8.56 18.43 -32.02
CA PRO A 246 8.89 18.32 -33.45
C PRO A 246 8.47 16.98 -34.04
N GLU A 247 8.06 17.00 -35.33
CA GLU A 247 7.58 15.85 -36.07
C GLU A 247 8.52 14.65 -36.17
N SER A 248 9.84 14.87 -36.02
CA SER A 248 10.85 13.81 -36.07
C SER A 248 10.67 12.70 -35.06
N VAL A 249 9.84 12.91 -34.02
CA VAL A 249 9.51 11.94 -32.99
C VAL A 249 8.12 11.33 -33.20
N GLN A 250 7.32 11.90 -34.14
CA GLN A 250 5.93 11.51 -34.35
C GLN A 250 5.84 10.39 -35.38
N ARG A 251 5.24 9.27 -34.97
CA ARG A 251 4.82 8.18 -35.87
C ARG A 251 3.34 8.23 -36.18
N LEU A 252 2.60 9.21 -35.65
CA LEU A 252 1.18 9.42 -35.88
C LEU A 252 0.99 10.41 -37.04
N ALA A 253 -0.18 10.34 -37.69
CA ALA A 253 -0.52 11.28 -38.77
C ALA A 253 -0.57 12.71 -38.19
N SER A 254 0.36 13.57 -38.63
CA SER A 254 0.56 14.92 -38.09
C SER A 254 -0.61 15.89 -38.35
N GLU A 255 -1.49 15.58 -39.30
CA GLU A 255 -2.67 16.39 -39.59
C GLU A 255 -3.78 16.26 -38.53
N THR A 256 -3.84 15.14 -37.83
CA THR A 256 -4.91 14.83 -36.85
C THR A 256 -4.40 14.61 -35.43
N PHE A 257 -3.12 14.24 -35.27
CA PHE A 257 -2.51 13.90 -33.97
C PHE A 257 -1.16 14.57 -33.81
N GLY A 258 -0.86 15.02 -32.59
CA GLY A 258 0.43 15.58 -32.22
C GLY A 258 0.82 15.21 -30.79
N TYR A 259 2.07 15.51 -30.44
CA TYR A 259 2.57 15.41 -29.08
C TYR A 259 2.89 16.79 -28.52
N PHE A 260 2.58 17.01 -27.25
CA PHE A 260 2.95 18.21 -26.52
C PHE A 260 3.76 17.86 -25.27
N GLU A 261 4.60 18.78 -24.86
CA GLU A 261 5.30 18.77 -23.58
C GLU A 261 4.79 19.89 -22.69
N PHE A 262 4.67 19.62 -21.39
CA PHE A 262 4.47 20.65 -20.39
C PHE A 262 5.82 20.98 -19.74
N VAL A 263 6.28 22.21 -19.95
CA VAL A 263 7.56 22.72 -19.44
C VAL A 263 7.31 24.08 -18.80
N PRO A 264 7.04 24.15 -17.50
CA PRO A 264 6.85 25.42 -16.82
C PRO A 264 8.01 26.39 -17.05
N SER A 265 7.69 27.63 -17.25
CA SER A 265 8.69 28.68 -17.45
C SER A 265 9.43 29.10 -16.16
N GLU A 266 8.89 28.70 -15.00
CA GLU A 266 9.45 29.00 -13.69
C GLU A 266 9.76 27.65 -12.99
N GLY A 267 11.01 27.46 -12.54
CA GLY A 267 11.43 26.36 -11.67
C GLY A 267 10.84 26.49 -10.27
N LEU A 268 11.02 25.49 -9.43
CA LEU A 268 10.51 25.51 -8.06
C LEU A 268 11.21 26.63 -7.24
N ASP A 269 10.41 27.52 -6.65
CA ASP A 269 10.90 28.57 -5.77
C ASP A 269 11.13 28.00 -4.35
N LEU A 270 12.37 27.56 -4.08
CA LEU A 270 12.75 26.97 -2.78
C LEU A 270 12.71 28.00 -1.63
N ASP A 271 12.92 29.30 -1.89
CA ASP A 271 12.76 30.33 -0.87
C ASP A 271 11.29 30.48 -0.47
N LEU A 272 10.37 30.42 -1.42
CA LEU A 272 8.94 30.37 -1.13
C LEU A 272 8.56 29.12 -0.33
N VAL A 273 9.08 27.94 -0.69
CA VAL A 273 8.85 26.69 0.06
C VAL A 273 9.35 26.83 1.50
N ASP A 274 10.56 27.38 1.71
CA ASP A 274 11.11 27.63 3.06
C ASP A 274 10.18 28.52 3.89
N ARG A 275 9.76 29.65 3.33
CA ARG A 275 8.85 30.58 4.01
C ARG A 275 7.47 29.98 4.28
N MET A 276 6.99 29.08 3.45
CA MET A 276 5.74 28.35 3.70
C MET A 276 5.88 27.31 4.80
N LEU A 277 7.02 26.60 4.87
CA LEU A 277 7.31 25.67 5.96
C LEU A 277 7.41 26.40 7.30
N VAL A 278 8.07 27.55 7.34
CA VAL A 278 8.10 28.40 8.55
C VAL A 278 6.67 28.75 9.00
N ALA A 279 5.84 29.26 8.08
CA ALA A 279 4.47 29.63 8.40
C ALA A 279 3.59 28.43 8.80
N ALA A 280 3.79 27.26 8.20
CA ALA A 280 3.05 26.05 8.56
C ALA A 280 3.44 25.52 9.95
N LEU A 281 4.72 25.64 10.34
CA LEU A 281 5.23 25.23 11.65
C LEU A 281 4.81 26.19 12.78
N ASP A 282 4.35 27.38 12.47
CA ASP A 282 3.69 28.28 13.44
C ASP A 282 2.28 27.77 13.80
N GLU A 283 1.62 27.01 12.92
CA GLU A 283 0.26 26.48 13.12
C GLU A 283 0.26 25.06 13.74
N VAL A 284 1.29 24.24 13.43
CA VAL A 284 1.37 22.85 13.89
C VAL A 284 2.78 22.50 14.37
N PRO A 285 2.91 21.57 15.34
CA PRO A 285 4.21 21.21 15.90
C PRO A 285 5.15 20.52 14.89
N SER A 286 4.62 19.95 13.82
CA SER A 286 5.42 19.34 12.76
C SER A 286 4.64 19.23 11.45
N VAL A 287 5.30 19.48 10.33
CA VAL A 287 4.85 19.09 9.00
C VAL A 287 5.51 17.76 8.66
N ARG A 288 4.71 16.71 8.41
CA ARG A 288 5.25 15.38 8.17
C ARG A 288 5.52 15.10 6.70
N VAL A 289 4.61 15.52 5.84
CA VAL A 289 4.66 15.25 4.40
C VAL A 289 4.41 16.52 3.62
N VAL A 290 5.22 16.75 2.60
CA VAL A 290 4.98 17.81 1.60
C VAL A 290 4.48 17.16 0.32
N VAL A 291 3.40 17.70 -0.25
CA VAL A 291 2.79 17.22 -1.48
C VAL A 291 2.77 18.32 -2.54
N LEU A 292 3.30 18.01 -3.73
CA LEU A 292 3.24 18.88 -4.90
C LEU A 292 2.51 18.18 -6.05
N PRO A 293 1.91 18.94 -6.99
CA PRO A 293 1.19 18.41 -8.15
C PRO A 293 2.08 17.65 -9.14
N GLU A 294 1.43 17.06 -10.15
CA GLU A 294 2.11 16.47 -11.29
C GLU A 294 2.98 17.48 -12.03
N SER A 295 4.16 17.04 -12.45
CA SER A 295 5.13 17.87 -13.20
C SER A 295 5.52 19.19 -12.49
N ALA A 296 5.41 19.25 -11.17
CA ALA A 296 5.74 20.43 -10.39
C ALA A 296 7.25 20.68 -10.30
N VAL A 297 8.05 19.63 -10.31
CA VAL A 297 9.50 19.67 -10.01
C VAL A 297 10.30 19.06 -11.17
N ASP A 298 11.43 19.68 -11.53
CA ASP A 298 12.42 19.03 -12.40
C ASP A 298 13.23 18.02 -11.58
N ARG A 299 13.69 16.95 -12.23
CA ARG A 299 14.52 15.94 -11.57
C ARG A 299 15.71 16.54 -10.82
N ASP A 300 16.34 17.55 -11.41
CA ASP A 300 17.55 18.16 -10.86
C ASP A 300 17.29 19.04 -9.62
N GLU A 301 16.01 19.37 -9.33
CA GLU A 301 15.58 20.16 -8.16
C GLU A 301 15.27 19.29 -6.93
N ILE A 302 15.21 17.96 -7.06
CA ILE A 302 14.78 17.04 -5.99
C ILE A 302 15.74 17.10 -4.81
N ASP A 303 17.04 16.98 -5.05
CA ASP A 303 18.05 16.93 -3.99
C ASP A 303 18.06 18.21 -3.16
N ASP A 304 17.91 19.36 -3.81
CA ASP A 304 17.85 20.66 -3.14
C ASP A 304 16.56 20.83 -2.34
N LEU A 305 15.42 20.33 -2.85
CA LEU A 305 14.15 20.32 -2.15
C LEU A 305 14.23 19.40 -0.92
N GLU A 306 14.74 18.19 -1.05
CA GLU A 306 14.89 17.23 0.06
C GLU A 306 15.84 17.76 1.14
N ALA A 307 16.92 18.42 0.75
CA ALA A 307 17.81 19.09 1.70
C ALA A 307 17.10 20.21 2.48
N LEU A 308 16.22 20.97 1.83
CA LEU A 308 15.38 21.97 2.49
C LEU A 308 14.41 21.31 3.46
N LEU A 309 13.69 20.27 3.02
CA LEU A 309 12.70 19.54 3.82
C LEU A 309 13.31 18.92 5.08
N THR A 310 14.52 18.35 4.96
CA THR A 310 15.25 17.76 6.09
C THR A 310 15.50 18.80 7.20
N ARG A 311 15.86 20.05 6.85
CA ARG A 311 16.11 21.12 7.81
C ARG A 311 14.87 21.48 8.64
N HIS A 312 13.69 21.37 8.04
CA HIS A 312 12.40 21.58 8.72
C HIS A 312 11.84 20.35 9.40
N GLY A 313 12.57 19.23 9.40
CA GLY A 313 12.12 17.99 10.02
C GLY A 313 11.00 17.25 9.27
N VAL A 314 10.75 17.62 8.01
CA VAL A 314 9.82 16.91 7.12
C VAL A 314 10.40 15.54 6.78
N VAL A 315 9.54 14.51 6.75
CA VAL A 315 9.99 13.13 6.58
C VAL A 315 9.41 12.46 5.34
N GLY A 316 8.49 13.11 4.65
CA GLY A 316 7.88 12.59 3.42
C GLY A 316 7.77 13.66 2.36
N LEU A 317 8.08 13.30 1.11
CA LEU A 317 7.88 14.11 -0.08
C LEU A 317 7.10 13.30 -1.10
N ILE A 318 5.99 13.83 -1.59
CA ILE A 318 5.21 13.29 -2.70
C ILE A 318 5.11 14.37 -3.76
N THR A 319 5.82 14.23 -4.87
CA THR A 319 5.86 15.27 -5.90
C THR A 319 5.85 14.69 -7.31
N GLY A 320 5.10 15.31 -8.20
CA GLY A 320 5.20 15.02 -9.62
C GLY A 320 6.49 15.57 -10.22
N VAL A 321 7.25 14.70 -10.85
CA VAL A 321 8.56 15.00 -11.43
C VAL A 321 8.53 14.83 -12.93
N ARG A 322 9.09 15.82 -13.62
CA ARG A 322 9.41 15.74 -15.05
C ARG A 322 10.92 15.56 -15.23
N ALA A 323 11.31 14.78 -16.21
CA ALA A 323 12.72 14.65 -16.55
C ALA A 323 12.92 14.80 -18.04
N ARG A 324 13.94 15.54 -18.42
CA ARG A 324 14.35 15.65 -19.81
C ARG A 324 14.81 14.30 -20.34
N PRO A 325 14.57 14.01 -21.61
CA PRO A 325 15.02 12.75 -22.20
C PRO A 325 16.55 12.68 -22.21
N ASN A 326 17.07 11.50 -21.87
CA ASN A 326 18.53 11.26 -21.83
C ASN A 326 19.17 11.26 -23.24
N ARG A 327 18.37 11.06 -24.30
CA ARG A 327 18.83 11.01 -25.69
C ARG A 327 17.86 11.76 -26.60
N PRO A 328 18.37 12.41 -27.67
CA PRO A 328 17.50 12.99 -28.69
C PRO A 328 16.52 11.95 -29.24
N GLY A 329 15.26 12.32 -29.43
CA GLY A 329 14.23 11.42 -29.94
C GLY A 329 13.51 10.55 -28.92
N GLN A 330 13.96 10.50 -27.67
CA GLN A 330 13.21 9.87 -26.58
C GLN A 330 12.15 10.79 -26.01
N PHE A 331 11.08 10.21 -25.45
CA PHE A 331 10.11 10.96 -24.67
C PHE A 331 10.64 11.31 -23.28
N PRO A 332 10.23 12.44 -22.70
CA PRO A 332 10.56 12.80 -21.32
C PRO A 332 9.91 11.82 -20.33
N GLY A 333 10.49 11.71 -19.15
CA GLY A 333 9.89 10.97 -18.04
C GLY A 333 8.84 11.81 -17.31
N ASN A 334 7.76 11.15 -16.88
CA ASN A 334 6.75 11.70 -15.97
C ASN A 334 6.43 10.67 -14.89
N TRP A 335 6.64 11.01 -13.61
CA TRP A 335 6.40 10.12 -12.48
C TRP A 335 6.14 10.90 -11.20
N VAL A 336 5.59 10.24 -10.20
CA VAL A 336 5.60 10.73 -8.82
C VAL A 336 6.85 10.21 -8.12
N HIS A 337 7.60 11.13 -7.55
CA HIS A 337 8.69 10.85 -6.62
C HIS A 337 8.13 10.76 -5.20
N LEU A 338 8.41 9.65 -4.55
CA LEU A 338 8.06 9.36 -3.17
C LEU A 338 9.37 9.31 -2.39
N GLY A 339 9.73 10.44 -1.80
CA GLY A 339 10.90 10.58 -0.94
C GLY A 339 10.53 10.32 0.51
N LEU A 340 11.29 9.46 1.20
CA LEU A 340 11.06 9.12 2.61
C LEU A 340 12.38 9.25 3.39
N TRP A 341 12.38 10.18 4.36
CA TRP A 341 13.55 10.43 5.20
C TRP A 341 13.63 9.40 6.32
N THR A 342 14.70 8.62 6.33
CA THR A 342 14.94 7.56 7.34
C THR A 342 15.59 8.06 8.64
N GLY A 343 15.92 9.33 8.71
CA GLY A 343 16.70 9.92 9.80
C GLY A 343 18.16 10.23 9.42
N GLU A 344 18.67 9.63 8.34
CA GLU A 344 20.03 9.83 7.82
C GLU A 344 20.06 10.09 6.31
N GLN A 345 19.16 9.45 5.56
CA GLN A 345 19.11 9.59 4.10
C GLN A 345 17.66 9.53 3.60
N TRP A 346 17.44 10.06 2.42
CA TRP A 346 16.21 9.86 1.68
C TRP A 346 16.23 8.52 0.97
N VAL A 347 15.12 7.79 1.06
CA VAL A 347 14.82 6.61 0.24
C VAL A 347 13.91 7.09 -0.89
N HIS A 348 14.30 6.84 -2.12
CA HIS A 348 13.61 7.30 -3.31
C HIS A 348 12.84 6.15 -3.94
N ILE A 349 11.52 6.34 -4.10
CA ILE A 349 10.63 5.40 -4.77
C ILE A 349 9.96 6.14 -5.91
N LYS A 350 9.94 5.52 -7.09
CA LYS A 350 9.41 6.11 -8.31
C LYS A 350 8.13 5.41 -8.72
N GLN A 351 7.00 6.14 -8.73
CA GLN A 351 5.76 5.71 -9.35
C GLN A 351 5.62 6.35 -10.73
N SER A 352 5.89 5.61 -11.77
CA SER A 352 5.78 6.11 -13.15
C SER A 352 4.33 6.30 -13.56
N LYS A 353 4.07 7.30 -14.40
CA LYS A 353 2.78 7.50 -15.06
C LYS A 353 2.58 6.46 -16.15
N HIS A 354 1.40 5.87 -16.21
CA HIS A 354 1.08 4.77 -17.13
C HIS A 354 0.30 5.20 -18.35
N HIS A 355 -0.46 6.31 -18.25
CA HIS A 355 -1.36 6.76 -19.31
C HIS A 355 -1.06 8.20 -19.69
N ARG A 356 -0.97 8.45 -20.99
CA ARG A 356 -0.80 9.81 -21.51
C ARG A 356 -2.10 10.59 -21.35
N TRP A 357 -1.98 11.82 -20.90
CA TRP A 357 -3.07 12.77 -21.02
C TRP A 357 -3.29 13.15 -22.49
N SER A 358 -4.55 13.28 -22.92
CA SER A 358 -4.89 13.77 -24.26
C SER A 358 -5.70 15.05 -24.15
N LEU A 359 -5.40 16.00 -25.03
CA LEU A 359 -6.14 17.25 -25.18
C LEU A 359 -6.90 17.21 -26.51
N ASP A 360 -8.21 17.32 -26.43
CA ASP A 360 -9.10 17.55 -27.58
C ASP A 360 -9.39 19.04 -27.75
N GLU A 361 -10.15 19.39 -28.80
CA GLU A 361 -10.54 20.76 -29.09
C GLU A 361 -11.22 21.46 -27.90
N SER A 362 -12.14 20.75 -27.22
CA SER A 362 -12.86 21.28 -26.06
C SER A 362 -11.92 21.63 -24.90
N GLN A 363 -10.95 20.74 -24.63
CA GLN A 363 -9.97 20.94 -23.56
C GLN A 363 -8.96 22.04 -23.92
N ILE A 364 -8.55 22.15 -25.20
CA ILE A 364 -7.68 23.25 -25.66
C ILE A 364 -8.38 24.59 -25.44
N HIS A 365 -9.66 24.69 -25.75
CA HIS A 365 -10.45 25.90 -25.46
C HIS A 365 -10.62 26.12 -23.97
N GLN A 366 -10.94 25.10 -23.19
CA GLN A 366 -11.11 25.19 -21.74
C GLN A 366 -9.88 25.71 -21.04
N TYR A 367 -8.68 25.26 -21.45
CA TYR A 367 -7.41 25.68 -20.85
C TYR A 367 -6.76 26.87 -21.58
N HIS A 368 -7.42 27.47 -22.57
CA HIS A 368 -6.90 28.60 -23.36
C HIS A 368 -5.51 28.32 -23.95
N LEU A 369 -5.37 27.18 -24.64
CA LEU A 369 -4.11 26.72 -25.22
C LEU A 369 -4.04 26.90 -26.73
N GLY A 370 -5.02 27.57 -27.36
CA GLY A 370 -5.15 27.67 -28.83
C GLY A 370 -4.04 28.42 -29.56
N GLY A 371 -3.26 29.25 -28.83
CA GLY A 371 -2.08 29.92 -29.39
C GLY A 371 -0.81 29.04 -29.35
N ALA A 372 -0.78 28.01 -28.52
CA ALA A 372 0.34 27.06 -28.45
C ALA A 372 0.03 25.72 -29.16
N LEU A 373 -1.19 25.23 -29.04
CA LEU A 373 -1.62 23.95 -29.58
C LEU A 373 -2.81 24.14 -30.52
N HIS A 374 -2.69 23.65 -31.76
CA HIS A 374 -3.74 23.81 -32.77
C HIS A 374 -5.03 23.07 -32.36
N PRO A 375 -6.22 23.71 -32.28
CA PRO A 375 -7.44 23.11 -31.75
C PRO A 375 -7.94 21.87 -32.50
N HIS A 376 -7.75 21.81 -33.83
CA HIS A 376 -8.21 20.68 -34.65
C HIS A 376 -7.28 19.46 -34.60
N VAL A 377 -6.16 19.56 -33.92
CA VAL A 377 -5.23 18.44 -33.67
C VAL A 377 -5.52 17.86 -32.32
N ARG A 378 -5.63 16.54 -32.21
CA ARG A 378 -5.68 15.86 -30.93
C ARG A 378 -4.26 15.71 -30.41
N TRP A 379 -3.98 16.30 -29.27
CA TRP A 379 -2.65 16.31 -28.66
C TRP A 379 -2.53 15.27 -27.59
N TRP A 380 -1.45 14.49 -27.64
CA TRP A 380 -1.08 13.55 -26.60
C TRP A 380 0.12 14.08 -25.83
N GLU A 381 0.10 13.88 -24.52
CA GLU A 381 1.26 14.15 -23.68
C GLU A 381 2.48 13.38 -24.19
N ALA A 382 3.59 14.09 -24.39
CA ALA A 382 4.87 13.50 -24.75
C ALA A 382 5.54 12.96 -23.51
N MET A 383 5.31 11.71 -23.17
CA MET A 383 5.94 11.02 -22.05
C MET A 383 6.32 9.60 -22.43
N GLU A 384 7.36 9.08 -21.77
CA GLU A 384 7.66 7.66 -21.81
C GLU A 384 6.54 6.88 -21.14
N VAL A 385 6.10 5.78 -21.76
CA VAL A 385 5.13 4.85 -21.17
C VAL A 385 5.87 3.58 -20.80
N PRO A 386 6.28 3.43 -19.55
CA PRO A 386 6.99 2.25 -19.07
C PRO A 386 6.06 1.06 -18.88
N GLN A 387 6.65 -0.09 -18.54
CA GLN A 387 5.88 -1.21 -18.01
C GLN A 387 5.09 -0.76 -16.77
N ARG A 388 3.82 -1.16 -16.70
CA ARG A 388 2.95 -0.80 -15.58
C ARG A 388 3.45 -1.43 -14.28
N SER A 389 3.68 -0.58 -13.28
CA SER A 389 4.06 -0.99 -11.94
C SER A 389 3.33 -0.17 -10.89
N LEU A 390 3.04 -0.75 -9.75
CA LEU A 390 2.44 -0.07 -8.60
C LEU A 390 3.39 -0.17 -7.41
N GLN A 391 3.67 0.97 -6.81
CA GLN A 391 4.51 1.09 -5.63
C GLN A 391 3.62 1.18 -4.38
N LEU A 392 3.69 0.19 -3.50
CA LEU A 392 3.03 0.17 -2.20
C LEU A 392 4.06 0.44 -1.12
N ILE A 393 3.81 1.44 -0.29
CA ILE A 393 4.75 1.87 0.73
C ILE A 393 4.12 1.66 2.10
N GLU A 394 4.71 0.80 2.92
CA GLU A 394 4.39 0.66 4.33
C GLU A 394 5.14 1.72 5.12
N VAL A 395 4.40 2.61 5.79
CA VAL A 395 4.95 3.77 6.52
C VAL A 395 4.84 3.66 8.04
N GLY A 396 4.62 2.46 8.53
CA GLY A 396 4.52 2.10 9.95
C GLY A 396 3.11 1.67 10.36
N GLU A 397 3.01 0.87 11.41
CA GLU A 397 1.76 0.36 12.06
C GLU A 397 0.62 -0.05 11.12
N GLY A 398 0.96 -0.72 10.01
CA GLY A 398 -0.03 -1.16 9.02
C GLY A 398 -0.58 -0.05 8.12
N ALA A 399 -0.09 1.18 8.23
CA ALA A 399 -0.45 2.24 7.31
C ALA A 399 0.31 2.13 5.99
N THR A 400 -0.40 2.26 4.87
CA THR A 400 0.18 2.15 3.53
C THR A 400 -0.22 3.33 2.65
N VAL A 401 0.74 3.76 1.85
CA VAL A 401 0.58 4.85 0.87
C VAL A 401 0.75 4.30 -0.53
N VAL A 402 -0.14 4.70 -1.42
CA VAL A 402 -0.02 4.51 -2.88
C VAL A 402 -0.11 5.87 -3.53
N SER A 403 0.68 6.11 -4.56
CA SER A 403 0.50 7.28 -5.41
C SER A 403 0.10 6.88 -6.82
N LEU A 404 -0.83 7.60 -7.41
CA LEU A 404 -1.21 7.53 -8.82
C LEU A 404 -0.86 8.85 -9.49
N VAL A 405 -0.68 8.83 -10.80
CA VAL A 405 -0.30 10.04 -11.54
C VAL A 405 -1.44 10.43 -12.47
N CYS A 406 -2.16 11.49 -12.12
CA CYS A 406 -3.17 12.13 -12.96
C CYS A 406 -4.18 11.14 -13.60
N GLU A 407 -4.09 10.94 -14.90
CA GLU A 407 -4.95 10.07 -15.71
C GLU A 407 -5.03 8.63 -15.16
N ASP A 408 -3.99 8.15 -14.48
CA ASP A 408 -3.96 6.80 -13.90
C ASP A 408 -5.06 6.60 -12.84
N LEU A 409 -5.53 7.66 -12.18
CA LEU A 409 -6.66 7.58 -11.23
C LEU A 409 -7.97 7.17 -11.93
N ALA A 410 -8.14 7.56 -13.21
CA ALA A 410 -9.35 7.28 -13.98
C ALA A 410 -9.33 5.90 -14.66
N GLN A 411 -8.17 5.24 -14.70
CA GLN A 411 -8.02 3.97 -15.40
C GLN A 411 -8.38 2.80 -14.48
N ILE A 412 -9.40 2.06 -14.89
CA ILE A 412 -9.93 0.93 -14.10
C ILE A 412 -9.07 -0.32 -14.29
N ASP A 413 -8.37 -0.44 -15.42
CA ASP A 413 -7.62 -1.64 -15.80
C ASP A 413 -6.47 -1.92 -14.83
N HIS A 414 -6.48 -3.10 -14.24
CA HIS A 414 -5.45 -3.74 -13.41
C HIS A 414 -4.96 -2.94 -12.18
N VAL A 415 -4.66 -1.63 -12.30
CA VAL A 415 -4.13 -0.83 -11.18
C VAL A 415 -5.21 -0.54 -10.14
N ALA A 416 -6.38 -0.10 -10.57
CA ALA A 416 -7.50 0.16 -9.66
C ALA A 416 -7.97 -1.14 -8.97
N ASP A 417 -8.00 -2.24 -9.71
CA ASP A 417 -8.31 -3.57 -9.14
C ASP A 417 -7.31 -3.97 -8.05
N MET A 418 -6.02 -3.73 -8.27
CA MET A 418 -4.98 -4.01 -7.29
C MET A 418 -5.13 -3.13 -6.04
N ILE A 419 -5.40 -1.84 -6.21
CA ILE A 419 -5.67 -0.93 -5.09
C ILE A 419 -6.91 -1.38 -4.31
N ARG A 420 -7.98 -1.77 -5.00
CA ARG A 420 -9.22 -2.27 -4.36
C ARG A 420 -9.00 -3.58 -3.62
N SER A 421 -8.14 -4.45 -4.10
CA SER A 421 -7.81 -5.72 -3.45
C SER A 421 -6.95 -5.53 -2.21
N VAL A 422 -5.96 -4.65 -2.25
CA VAL A 422 -5.07 -4.39 -1.11
C VAL A 422 -5.70 -3.45 -0.09
N GLY A 423 -6.38 -2.41 -0.52
CA GLY A 423 -6.99 -1.41 0.36
C GLY A 423 -5.95 -0.53 1.07
N PRO A 424 -5.10 0.24 0.37
CA PRO A 424 -4.14 1.12 1.02
C PRO A 424 -4.83 2.16 1.93
N THR A 425 -4.13 2.62 2.96
CA THR A 425 -4.65 3.63 3.89
C THR A 425 -4.98 4.93 3.18
N ILE A 426 -4.10 5.37 2.27
CA ILE A 426 -4.30 6.58 1.47
C ILE A 426 -3.79 6.39 0.03
N VAL A 427 -4.54 6.93 -0.91
CA VAL A 427 -4.12 7.15 -2.31
C VAL A 427 -3.90 8.63 -2.52
N VAL A 428 -2.68 9.04 -2.88
CA VAL A 428 -2.34 10.42 -3.20
C VAL A 428 -2.15 10.56 -4.69
N THR A 429 -2.88 11.48 -5.32
CA THR A 429 -2.84 11.67 -6.77
C THR A 429 -2.47 13.10 -7.14
N PRO A 430 -1.19 13.37 -7.43
CA PRO A 430 -0.77 14.59 -8.10
C PRO A 430 -1.33 14.69 -9.51
N LEU A 431 -1.88 15.86 -9.87
CA LEU A 431 -2.60 16.11 -11.12
C LEU A 431 -2.02 17.32 -11.86
N LEU A 432 -2.09 17.27 -13.20
CA LEU A 432 -1.93 18.41 -14.07
C LEU A 432 -3.30 18.69 -14.76
N ASP A 433 -4.26 19.13 -13.97
CA ASP A 433 -5.67 19.29 -14.40
C ASP A 433 -6.25 20.61 -13.87
N GLY A 434 -7.46 20.96 -14.28
CA GLY A 434 -8.23 22.09 -13.77
C GLY A 434 -8.69 21.90 -12.31
N PRO A 435 -9.67 22.71 -11.86
CA PRO A 435 -10.09 22.72 -10.46
C PRO A 435 -10.66 21.37 -10.03
N GLN A 436 -10.36 20.97 -8.80
CA GLN A 436 -10.73 19.69 -8.21
C GLN A 436 -12.13 19.72 -7.59
N LEU A 437 -13.13 19.91 -8.45
CA LEU A 437 -14.53 20.03 -8.06
C LEU A 437 -15.21 18.67 -7.90
N SER A 438 -16.17 18.57 -7.00
CA SER A 438 -16.97 17.36 -6.74
C SER A 438 -17.73 16.83 -7.97
N ALA A 439 -18.05 17.70 -8.94
CA ALA A 439 -18.70 17.33 -10.18
C ALA A 439 -17.73 16.79 -11.27
N ARG A 440 -16.41 16.85 -11.04
CA ARG A 440 -15.42 16.43 -12.03
C ARG A 440 -15.08 14.94 -11.91
N TRP A 441 -14.36 14.45 -12.93
CA TRP A 441 -13.98 13.05 -13.04
C TRP A 441 -13.14 12.57 -11.85
N SER A 442 -12.18 13.38 -11.36
CA SER A 442 -11.32 13.02 -10.22
C SER A 442 -12.10 12.70 -8.95
N ALA A 443 -13.16 13.47 -8.67
CA ALA A 443 -14.05 13.24 -7.53
C ALA A 443 -14.80 11.91 -7.63
N ARG A 444 -15.22 11.54 -8.85
CA ARG A 444 -15.92 10.28 -9.11
C ARG A 444 -15.02 9.08 -8.80
N TYR A 445 -13.80 9.08 -9.32
CA TYR A 445 -12.88 7.96 -9.10
C TYR A 445 -12.32 7.93 -7.66
N ALA A 446 -12.11 9.09 -7.04
CA ALA A 446 -11.81 9.17 -5.62
C ALA A 446 -12.90 8.53 -4.76
N SER A 447 -14.19 8.76 -5.10
CA SER A 447 -15.31 8.12 -4.40
C SER A 447 -15.30 6.61 -4.55
N VAL A 448 -15.02 6.08 -5.74
CA VAL A 448 -14.94 4.63 -5.97
C VAL A 448 -13.91 3.99 -5.04
N LEU A 449 -12.70 4.57 -4.93
CA LEU A 449 -11.64 4.04 -4.07
C LEU A 449 -11.90 4.27 -2.58
N ALA A 450 -12.66 5.28 -2.22
CA ALA A 450 -13.05 5.51 -0.83
C ALA A 450 -14.21 4.60 -0.39
N ASP A 451 -15.10 4.23 -1.30
CA ASP A 451 -16.22 3.33 -1.01
C ASP A 451 -15.79 1.85 -1.05
N ASP A 452 -14.88 1.47 -1.95
CA ASP A 452 -14.29 0.15 -2.05
C ASP A 452 -12.83 0.27 -2.53
N PRO A 453 -11.84 0.07 -1.69
CA PRO A 453 -11.75 -0.72 -0.46
C PRO A 453 -11.91 0.08 0.85
N GLY A 454 -12.18 1.35 0.79
CA GLY A 454 -12.20 2.21 1.96
C GLY A 454 -10.92 3.02 2.16
N SER A 455 -10.20 3.33 1.08
CA SER A 455 -9.00 4.18 1.11
C SER A 455 -9.36 5.65 1.22
N ALA A 456 -8.61 6.43 2.00
CA ALA A 456 -8.66 7.88 1.85
C ALA A 456 -8.02 8.27 0.50
N VAL A 457 -8.55 9.30 -0.15
CA VAL A 457 -8.00 9.81 -1.42
C VAL A 457 -7.75 11.29 -1.34
N LEU A 458 -6.53 11.70 -1.66
CA LEU A 458 -6.12 13.09 -1.80
C LEU A 458 -5.72 13.35 -3.26
N THR A 459 -6.38 14.30 -3.91
CA THR A 459 -5.91 14.83 -5.20
C THR A 459 -5.37 16.24 -5.03
N LEU A 460 -4.33 16.60 -5.78
CA LEU A 460 -3.74 17.93 -5.76
C LEU A 460 -3.36 18.36 -7.17
N THR A 461 -3.82 19.53 -7.61
CA THR A 461 -3.41 20.16 -8.87
C THR A 461 -2.75 21.52 -8.64
N SER A 462 -2.04 22.02 -9.66
CA SER A 462 -1.41 23.32 -9.57
C SER A 462 -2.43 24.46 -9.63
N TYR A 463 -2.20 25.51 -8.85
CA TYR A 463 -3.06 26.70 -8.89
C TYR A 463 -3.04 27.37 -10.26
N GLY A 464 -1.89 27.34 -10.95
CA GLY A 464 -1.76 27.86 -12.31
C GLY A 464 -2.68 27.17 -13.30
N MET A 465 -2.86 25.84 -13.23
CA MET A 465 -3.82 25.09 -14.06
C MET A 465 -5.27 25.40 -13.71
N VAL A 466 -5.56 25.54 -12.41
CA VAL A 466 -6.91 25.94 -11.95
C VAL A 466 -7.27 27.32 -12.54
N GLN A 467 -6.34 28.28 -12.53
CA GLN A 467 -6.55 29.62 -13.08
C GLN A 467 -6.70 29.61 -14.61
N ARG A 468 -6.06 28.70 -15.31
CA ARG A 468 -6.25 28.53 -16.76
C ARG A 468 -7.59 27.91 -17.12
N SER A 469 -8.13 27.03 -16.31
CA SER A 469 -9.43 26.38 -16.56
C SER A 469 -10.60 27.32 -16.26
N ARG A 470 -10.90 28.19 -17.21
CA ARG A 470 -11.98 29.18 -17.09
C ARG A 470 -13.10 28.86 -18.08
N PRO A 471 -14.27 28.39 -17.61
CA PRO A 471 -15.43 28.32 -18.45
C PRO A 471 -15.82 29.73 -18.97
N PRO A 472 -16.25 29.87 -20.22
CA PRO A 472 -16.67 31.17 -20.74
C PRO A 472 -17.73 31.83 -19.85
N GLY A 473 -17.51 33.11 -19.50
CA GLY A 473 -18.47 33.90 -18.72
C GLY A 473 -18.53 33.55 -17.22
N ARG A 474 -17.61 32.75 -16.67
CA ARG A 474 -17.54 32.43 -15.24
C ARG A 474 -16.19 32.84 -14.62
N ASN A 475 -16.20 33.12 -13.33
CA ASN A 475 -14.96 33.32 -12.57
C ASN A 475 -14.18 32.00 -12.48
N SER A 476 -12.85 32.09 -12.40
CA SER A 476 -12.00 30.92 -12.12
C SER A 476 -12.32 30.37 -10.73
N SER A 477 -12.29 29.05 -10.63
CA SER A 477 -12.30 28.38 -9.32
C SER A 477 -10.97 28.62 -8.60
N ALA A 478 -10.95 28.39 -7.29
CA ALA A 478 -9.73 28.34 -6.48
C ALA A 478 -9.49 26.95 -5.88
N VAL A 479 -10.30 25.94 -6.25
CA VAL A 479 -10.24 24.58 -5.70
C VAL A 479 -9.04 23.83 -6.28
N VAL A 480 -8.00 23.66 -5.49
CA VAL A 480 -6.72 23.04 -5.91
C VAL A 480 -6.61 21.58 -5.48
N ALA A 481 -7.36 21.17 -4.48
CA ALA A 481 -7.31 19.80 -3.98
C ALA A 481 -8.70 19.26 -3.63
N LEU A 482 -8.77 17.94 -3.52
CA LEU A 482 -9.97 17.23 -3.10
C LEU A 482 -9.55 16.15 -2.11
N TRP A 483 -10.33 16.05 -1.04
CA TRP A 483 -10.23 14.97 -0.07
C TRP A 483 -11.51 14.15 -0.04
N LYS A 484 -11.36 12.83 -0.05
CA LYS A 484 -12.44 11.88 0.12
C LYS A 484 -11.97 10.75 1.03
N ASN A 485 -12.69 10.50 2.09
CA ASN A 485 -12.49 9.32 2.95
C ASN A 485 -13.77 8.49 3.05
N PRO A 486 -13.66 7.23 3.52
CA PRO A 486 -14.80 6.33 3.62
C PRO A 486 -15.96 6.93 4.43
N GLY A 487 -17.20 6.67 3.99
CA GLY A 487 -18.41 7.08 4.73
C GLY A 487 -18.66 8.58 4.84
N LYS A 488 -17.79 9.45 4.29
CA LYS A 488 -17.95 10.90 4.32
C LYS A 488 -18.09 11.49 2.92
N GLY A 489 -18.68 12.68 2.86
CA GLY A 489 -18.79 13.45 1.61
C GLY A 489 -17.42 13.86 1.06
N ILE A 490 -17.43 14.28 -0.21
CA ILE A 490 -16.24 14.87 -0.85
C ILE A 490 -16.01 16.26 -0.25
N ARG A 491 -14.76 16.58 0.07
CA ARG A 491 -14.34 17.90 0.53
C ARG A 491 -13.47 18.56 -0.53
N GLU A 492 -13.99 19.62 -1.12
CA GLU A 492 -13.24 20.51 -2.00
C GLU A 492 -12.36 21.45 -1.16
N ILE A 493 -11.10 21.59 -1.55
CA ILE A 493 -10.12 22.38 -0.82
C ILE A 493 -9.63 23.52 -1.72
N SER A 494 -10.04 24.74 -1.38
CA SER A 494 -9.71 25.95 -2.12
C SER A 494 -8.45 26.61 -1.57
N LEU A 495 -7.66 27.21 -2.44
CA LEU A 495 -6.60 28.13 -2.08
C LEU A 495 -7.18 29.54 -1.95
N GLU A 496 -7.14 30.13 -0.76
CA GLU A 496 -7.62 31.49 -0.53
C GLU A 496 -6.73 32.55 -1.18
N ALA A 497 -7.31 33.71 -1.43
CA ALA A 497 -6.56 34.85 -1.97
C ALA A 497 -5.39 35.23 -1.06
N GLY A 498 -4.20 35.29 -1.65
CA GLY A 498 -2.96 35.60 -0.93
C GLY A 498 -2.30 34.41 -0.20
N ALA A 499 -2.92 33.26 -0.16
CA ALA A 499 -2.26 32.01 0.28
C ALA A 499 -1.45 31.40 -0.87
N GLN A 500 -0.38 30.68 -0.52
CA GLN A 500 0.47 29.96 -1.47
C GLN A 500 0.50 28.45 -1.20
N GLY A 501 0.00 28.01 -0.05
CA GLY A 501 -0.09 26.62 0.33
C GLY A 501 -1.27 26.34 1.25
N ILE A 502 -1.48 25.06 1.54
CA ILE A 502 -2.55 24.57 2.40
C ILE A 502 -1.96 23.55 3.35
N LEU A 503 -2.15 23.77 4.66
CA LEU A 503 -1.85 22.80 5.68
C LEU A 503 -3.11 21.93 5.90
N LEU A 504 -2.98 20.64 5.69
CA LEU A 504 -4.02 19.66 5.90
C LEU A 504 -3.60 18.73 7.04
N SER A 505 -4.33 18.76 8.15
CA SER A 505 -4.12 17.88 9.29
C SER A 505 -5.15 16.76 9.24
N ALA A 506 -4.69 15.54 8.99
CA ALA A 506 -5.56 14.36 8.98
C ALA A 506 -5.38 13.60 10.30
N SER A 507 -6.49 13.34 11.00
CA SER A 507 -6.49 12.49 12.19
C SER A 507 -6.57 11.02 11.82
N THR A 508 -5.97 10.15 12.63
CA THR A 508 -6.07 8.69 12.49
C THR A 508 -7.00 8.12 13.55
N ASP A 509 -7.76 7.11 13.15
CA ASP A 509 -8.56 6.29 14.06
C ASP A 509 -8.41 4.82 13.67
N ARG A 510 -8.83 3.94 14.57
CA ARG A 510 -8.86 2.50 14.33
C ARG A 510 -10.27 2.08 13.91
N ALA A 511 -10.41 1.59 12.69
CA ALA A 511 -11.68 1.12 12.17
C ALA A 511 -11.79 -0.41 12.30
N MET A 512 -12.84 -0.87 13.00
CA MET A 512 -13.17 -2.30 13.06
C MET A 512 -14.09 -2.67 11.91
N ARG A 513 -13.65 -3.62 11.06
CA ARG A 513 -14.43 -4.08 9.91
C ARG A 513 -14.62 -5.59 9.95
N ARG A 514 -15.85 -6.01 9.72
CA ARG A 514 -16.21 -7.43 9.65
C ARG A 514 -15.99 -7.96 8.25
N THR A 515 -15.62 -9.23 8.16
CA THR A 515 -15.72 -9.96 6.90
C THR A 515 -17.18 -10.39 6.63
N ALA A 516 -17.54 -10.55 5.37
CA ALA A 516 -18.88 -10.93 4.98
C ALA A 516 -19.26 -12.36 5.42
N ASP A 517 -18.29 -13.20 5.76
CA ASP A 517 -18.48 -14.52 6.34
C ASP A 517 -18.77 -14.53 7.85
N GLY A 518 -18.79 -13.35 8.49
CA GLY A 518 -19.16 -13.19 9.89
C GLY A 518 -18.01 -13.22 10.90
N ARG A 519 -16.75 -13.26 10.47
CA ARG A 519 -15.60 -13.15 11.36
C ARG A 519 -15.43 -11.72 11.87
N TRP A 520 -15.10 -11.57 13.15
CA TRP A 520 -14.76 -10.30 13.74
C TRP A 520 -13.28 -9.97 13.58
N PRO A 521 -12.91 -8.74 13.25
CA PRO A 521 -11.53 -8.34 13.23
C PRO A 521 -10.95 -8.41 14.64
N VAL A 522 -9.76 -9.00 14.74
CA VAL A 522 -8.94 -8.96 15.96
C VAL A 522 -8.06 -7.71 15.93
N ASP A 523 -7.76 -7.22 14.74
CA ASP A 523 -6.92 -6.04 14.50
C ASP A 523 -7.68 -4.93 13.81
N ASN A 524 -7.34 -3.71 14.20
CA ASN A 524 -7.89 -2.50 13.63
C ASN A 524 -6.83 -1.86 12.73
N GLY A 525 -7.10 -1.79 11.42
CA GLY A 525 -6.27 -1.03 10.51
C GLY A 525 -6.32 0.47 10.80
N SER A 526 -5.23 1.19 10.58
CA SER A 526 -5.23 2.66 10.67
C SER A 526 -6.09 3.26 9.57
N GLU A 527 -7.01 4.15 9.91
CA GLU A 527 -7.89 4.89 9.00
C GLU A 527 -7.67 6.39 9.18
N LEU A 528 -7.63 7.13 8.07
CA LEU A 528 -7.64 8.59 8.12
C LEU A 528 -9.09 9.05 8.23
N PHE A 529 -9.46 9.59 9.39
CA PHE A 529 -10.84 9.77 9.78
C PHE A 529 -11.37 11.18 9.49
N ASP A 530 -10.64 12.21 9.84
CA ASP A 530 -11.09 13.60 9.66
C ASP A 530 -9.92 14.50 9.24
N ILE A 531 -10.26 15.63 8.60
CA ILE A 531 -9.27 16.62 8.21
C ILE A 531 -9.63 18.02 8.71
N SER A 532 -8.61 18.74 9.14
CA SER A 532 -8.63 20.19 9.32
C SER A 532 -7.78 20.84 8.23
N VAL A 533 -8.22 22.00 7.74
CA VAL A 533 -7.57 22.71 6.62
C VAL A 533 -7.26 24.12 7.04
N TYR A 534 -6.01 24.53 6.89
CA TYR A 534 -5.50 25.86 7.19
C TYR A 534 -4.82 26.45 5.97
N GLN A 535 -5.04 27.72 5.73
CA GLN A 535 -4.41 28.45 4.62
C GLN A 535 -3.01 28.95 5.01
N VAL A 536 -2.01 28.59 4.23
CA VAL A 536 -0.63 28.96 4.49
C VAL A 536 -0.24 30.14 3.61
N ARG A 537 0.12 31.24 4.27
CA ARG A 537 0.71 32.44 3.65
C ARG A 537 2.19 32.47 3.98
N ALA A 538 3.04 32.53 2.95
CA ALA A 538 4.47 32.51 3.15
C ALA A 538 4.91 33.58 4.18
N ALA A 539 5.73 33.17 5.14
CA ALA A 539 6.32 34.08 6.11
C ALA A 539 7.09 35.20 5.40
N LYS A 540 7.21 36.37 6.04
CA LYS A 540 7.95 37.51 5.47
C LYS A 540 9.44 37.22 5.31
N THR A 541 9.99 36.43 6.20
CA THR A 541 11.38 35.97 6.20
C THR A 541 11.40 34.43 6.22
N GLY A 542 12.36 33.81 5.54
CA GLY A 542 12.63 32.37 5.60
C GLY A 542 13.30 31.97 6.91
N SER A 543 13.64 30.70 7.02
CA SER A 543 14.26 30.11 8.21
C SER A 543 15.61 30.70 8.58
N GLY A 544 16.25 31.44 7.68
CA GLY A 544 17.60 31.97 7.85
C GLY A 544 18.70 30.90 7.86
N LEU A 545 18.32 29.63 7.61
CA LEU A 545 19.25 28.51 7.56
C LEU A 545 20.04 28.58 6.25
N ALA A 546 21.37 28.70 6.36
CA ALA A 546 22.24 28.76 5.19
C ALA A 546 22.05 27.55 4.27
N TYR A 547 21.93 27.82 2.98
CA TYR A 547 21.82 26.80 1.94
C TYR A 547 23.19 26.14 1.77
N GLN A 548 23.44 25.08 2.53
CA GLN A 548 24.61 24.21 2.27
C GLN A 548 24.13 23.08 1.40
N ARG A 549 24.60 23.05 0.15
CA ARG A 549 24.48 21.84 -0.69
C ARG A 549 25.08 20.70 0.10
N THR A 550 24.26 19.82 0.63
CA THR A 550 24.73 18.55 1.17
C THR A 550 25.23 17.77 -0.04
N GLY A 551 26.55 17.62 -0.15
CA GLY A 551 27.13 16.80 -1.18
C GLY A 551 26.47 15.42 -1.18
N SER A 552 26.19 14.92 -2.38
CA SER A 552 25.62 13.61 -2.63
C SER A 552 26.10 12.58 -1.61
N THR A 553 25.23 12.19 -0.70
CA THR A 553 25.48 11.01 0.14
C THR A 553 25.62 9.83 -0.80
N ALA A 554 26.65 9.01 -0.59
CA ALA A 554 26.83 7.80 -1.38
C ALA A 554 25.49 7.02 -1.43
N PRO A 555 25.13 6.46 -2.61
CA PRO A 555 23.90 5.72 -2.75
C PRO A 555 23.85 4.61 -1.68
N PRO A 556 22.65 4.27 -1.15
CA PRO A 556 22.54 3.19 -0.18
C PRO A 556 23.16 1.91 -0.77
N MET A 557 23.96 1.20 0.02
CA MET A 557 24.61 -0.04 -0.39
C MET A 557 23.61 -1.18 -0.63
N LEU A 558 22.41 -1.08 -0.03
CA LEU A 558 21.30 -2.03 -0.20
C LEU A 558 20.22 -1.37 -1.06
N ASP A 559 19.66 -2.14 -2.00
CA ASP A 559 18.48 -1.70 -2.72
C ASP A 559 17.22 -1.66 -1.81
N THR A 560 16.11 -1.11 -2.30
CA THR A 560 14.90 -0.94 -1.49
C THR A 560 14.33 -2.29 -1.02
N SER A 561 14.43 -3.34 -1.83
CA SER A 561 13.95 -4.67 -1.45
C SER A 561 14.83 -5.31 -0.39
N GLU A 562 16.13 -5.16 -0.50
CA GLU A 562 17.10 -5.63 0.50
C GLU A 562 16.98 -4.86 1.82
N LEU A 563 16.72 -3.55 1.76
CA LEU A 563 16.44 -2.75 2.94
C LEU A 563 15.14 -3.20 3.64
N THR A 564 14.11 -3.54 2.86
CA THR A 564 12.86 -4.14 3.37
C THR A 564 13.14 -5.44 4.12
N ILE A 565 13.93 -6.33 3.54
CA ILE A 565 14.32 -7.61 4.14
C ILE A 565 15.10 -7.39 5.43
N LEU A 566 16.08 -6.50 5.43
CA LEU A 566 16.86 -6.17 6.61
C LEU A 566 15.95 -5.62 7.73
N SER A 567 14.98 -4.77 7.39
CA SER A 567 14.00 -4.22 8.36
C SER A 567 13.12 -5.31 8.95
N CYS A 568 12.65 -6.27 8.15
CA CYS A 568 11.86 -7.39 8.65
C CYS A 568 12.64 -8.28 9.62
N TRP A 569 13.91 -8.56 9.33
CA TRP A 569 14.75 -9.33 10.24
C TRP A 569 15.12 -8.55 11.49
N ALA A 570 15.29 -7.23 11.40
CA ALA A 570 15.47 -6.39 12.57
C ALA A 570 14.27 -6.42 13.52
N GLU A 571 13.05 -6.44 12.99
CA GLU A 571 11.83 -6.63 13.79
C GLU A 571 11.80 -8.01 14.46
N ALA A 572 12.15 -9.07 13.73
CA ALA A 572 12.22 -10.41 14.30
C ALA A 572 13.26 -10.52 15.43
N VAL A 573 14.41 -9.83 15.29
CA VAL A 573 15.41 -9.72 16.36
C VAL A 573 14.86 -8.97 17.56
N ALA A 574 14.18 -7.84 17.33
CA ALA A 574 13.58 -7.05 18.41
C ALA A 574 12.47 -7.84 19.14
N ASP A 575 11.66 -8.60 18.42
CA ASP A 575 10.63 -9.47 19.00
C ASP A 575 11.27 -10.62 19.82
N ALA A 576 12.29 -11.28 19.28
CA ALA A 576 13.01 -12.32 20.04
C ALA A 576 13.60 -11.77 21.34
N LEU A 577 14.26 -10.61 21.29
CA LEU A 577 14.85 -9.99 22.49
C LEU A 577 13.80 -9.58 23.52
N ALA A 578 12.60 -9.19 23.07
CA ALA A 578 11.54 -8.73 23.96
C ALA A 578 10.77 -9.87 24.65
N PHE A 579 10.53 -10.99 23.94
CA PHE A 579 9.56 -11.99 24.36
C PHE A 579 10.12 -13.42 24.44
N ALA A 580 11.12 -13.77 23.63
CA ALA A 580 11.65 -15.11 23.50
C ALA A 580 13.15 -15.10 23.18
N PRO A 581 14.03 -14.61 24.10
CA PRO A 581 15.46 -14.46 23.82
C PRO A 581 16.15 -15.78 23.46
N GLU A 582 15.61 -16.91 23.88
CA GLU A 582 16.08 -18.26 23.51
C GLU A 582 15.87 -18.57 22.02
N GLN A 583 14.97 -17.88 21.33
CA GLN A 583 14.73 -18.04 19.90
C GLN A 583 15.69 -17.24 19.00
N LEU A 584 16.54 -16.37 19.56
CA LEU A 584 17.41 -15.50 18.78
C LEU A 584 18.31 -16.29 17.81
N GLU A 585 18.84 -17.43 18.25
CA GLU A 585 19.68 -18.28 17.38
C GLU A 585 18.87 -18.97 16.26
N ALA A 586 17.61 -19.32 16.51
CA ALA A 586 16.72 -19.84 15.48
C ALA A 586 16.38 -18.76 14.44
N VAL A 587 16.04 -17.55 14.90
CA VAL A 587 15.81 -16.39 14.02
C VAL A 587 17.06 -16.08 13.18
N ARG A 588 18.25 -16.16 13.78
CA ARG A 588 19.52 -15.99 13.06
C ARG A 588 19.74 -17.07 12.00
N ALA A 589 19.51 -18.33 12.33
CA ALA A 589 19.65 -19.42 11.38
C ALA A 589 18.71 -19.24 10.18
N ASP A 590 17.49 -18.81 10.43
CA ASP A 590 16.50 -18.53 9.39
C ASP A 590 16.87 -17.33 8.49
N ALA A 591 17.56 -16.34 9.02
CA ALA A 591 17.94 -15.14 8.28
C ALA A 591 19.15 -15.35 7.35
N LEU A 592 19.97 -16.38 7.61
CA LEU A 592 21.19 -16.63 6.83
C LEU A 592 20.90 -17.24 5.45
N ALA A 593 21.83 -17.03 4.51
CA ALA A 593 21.70 -17.45 3.11
C ALA A 593 21.48 -18.96 2.91
N ASP A 594 21.92 -19.79 3.84
CA ASP A 594 21.87 -21.25 3.76
C ASP A 594 20.65 -21.87 4.46
N ALA A 595 19.71 -21.04 4.92
CA ALA A 595 18.47 -21.54 5.52
C ALA A 595 17.66 -22.37 4.50
N PRO A 596 17.28 -23.62 4.82
CA PRO A 596 16.59 -24.55 3.88
C PRO A 596 15.30 -23.99 3.29
N TRP A 597 14.53 -23.24 4.08
CA TRP A 597 13.26 -22.65 3.66
C TRP A 597 13.38 -21.68 2.47
N ARG A 598 14.57 -21.06 2.24
CA ARG A 598 14.77 -20.18 1.08
C ARG A 598 14.67 -20.93 -0.22
N ALA A 599 15.29 -22.12 -0.29
CA ALA A 599 15.18 -22.99 -1.46
C ALA A 599 13.74 -23.47 -1.67
N GLU A 600 13.03 -23.81 -0.59
CA GLU A 600 11.63 -24.21 -0.64
C GLU A 600 10.71 -23.10 -1.17
N LEU A 601 10.97 -21.84 -0.80
CA LEU A 601 10.23 -20.70 -1.31
C LEU A 601 10.76 -20.17 -2.65
N GLY A 602 11.78 -20.80 -3.24
CA GLY A 602 12.39 -20.35 -4.51
C GLY A 602 13.14 -19.02 -4.40
N LEU A 603 13.60 -18.63 -3.20
CA LEU A 603 14.26 -17.35 -2.98
C LEU A 603 15.76 -17.42 -3.27
N PRO A 604 16.35 -16.40 -3.94
CA PRO A 604 17.78 -16.32 -4.12
C PRO A 604 18.50 -16.13 -2.78
N LYS A 605 19.78 -16.47 -2.75
CA LYS A 605 20.64 -16.11 -1.62
C LYS A 605 20.71 -14.59 -1.49
N PRO A 606 20.77 -14.04 -0.25
CA PRO A 606 21.02 -12.62 -0.05
C PRO A 606 22.30 -12.17 -0.76
N SER A 607 22.37 -10.91 -1.18
CA SER A 607 23.62 -10.33 -1.65
C SER A 607 24.69 -10.41 -0.56
N GLY A 608 25.96 -10.30 -0.94
CA GLY A 608 27.05 -10.28 0.02
C GLY A 608 26.89 -9.15 1.06
N GLU A 609 26.39 -8.00 0.64
CA GLU A 609 26.15 -6.83 1.48
C GLU A 609 24.99 -7.04 2.45
N LEU A 610 23.84 -7.54 1.97
CA LEU A 610 22.70 -7.88 2.82
C LEU A 610 23.06 -8.95 3.85
N ASN A 611 23.82 -9.99 3.44
CA ASN A 611 24.26 -11.04 4.36
C ASN A 611 25.22 -10.51 5.44
N GLN A 612 26.12 -9.59 5.09
CA GLN A 612 26.97 -8.90 6.06
C GLN A 612 26.13 -8.04 7.04
N ALA A 613 25.13 -7.31 6.52
CA ALA A 613 24.24 -6.50 7.33
C ALA A 613 23.47 -7.35 8.35
N ILE A 614 22.87 -8.46 7.89
CA ILE A 614 22.17 -9.42 8.74
C ILE A 614 23.10 -10.00 9.81
N SER A 615 24.28 -10.49 9.40
CA SER A 615 25.28 -11.08 10.33
C SER A 615 25.74 -10.07 11.37
N ARG A 616 25.90 -8.81 11.00
CA ARG A 616 26.25 -7.72 11.91
C ARG A 616 25.15 -7.48 12.92
N MET A 617 23.91 -7.38 12.48
CA MET A 617 22.76 -7.16 13.32
C MET A 617 22.64 -8.22 14.44
N PHE A 618 22.79 -9.50 14.09
CA PHE A 618 22.74 -10.57 15.09
C PHE A 618 23.94 -10.55 16.05
N ARG A 619 25.11 -10.15 15.60
CA ARG A 619 26.28 -9.99 16.46
C ARG A 619 26.05 -8.92 17.53
N GLU A 620 25.52 -7.76 17.13
CA GLU A 620 25.20 -6.67 18.06
C GLU A 620 24.11 -7.09 19.05
N ALA A 621 23.08 -7.79 18.59
CA ALA A 621 22.03 -8.32 19.45
C ALA A 621 22.59 -9.32 20.48
N ARG A 622 23.47 -10.24 20.06
CA ARG A 622 24.12 -11.20 20.96
C ARG A 622 25.01 -10.52 21.99
N THR A 623 25.84 -9.55 21.54
CA THR A 623 26.70 -8.78 22.45
C THR A 623 25.89 -8.05 23.51
N ALA A 624 24.74 -7.52 23.15
CA ALA A 624 23.85 -6.84 24.09
C ALA A 624 23.27 -7.81 25.13
N MET A 625 22.91 -9.03 24.75
CA MET A 625 22.46 -10.07 25.67
C MET A 625 23.57 -10.49 26.63
N ASP A 626 24.78 -10.75 26.14
CA ASP A 626 25.93 -11.24 26.90
C ASP A 626 26.43 -10.20 27.94
N THR A 627 26.13 -8.91 27.75
CA THR A 627 26.52 -7.85 28.71
C THR A 627 25.64 -7.75 29.95
N GLY A 628 24.57 -8.53 30.04
CA GLY A 628 23.74 -8.69 31.24
C GLY A 628 23.02 -7.42 31.71
N ARG A 629 22.81 -6.42 30.85
CA ARG A 629 22.04 -5.21 31.15
C ARG A 629 20.55 -5.45 30.92
N GLU A 630 19.77 -5.35 31.98
CA GLU A 630 18.30 -5.40 31.86
C GLU A 630 17.71 -4.00 31.69
N PRO A 631 16.69 -3.83 30.79
CA PRO A 631 16.19 -4.86 29.89
C PRO A 631 17.08 -5.05 28.63
N PRO A 632 17.10 -6.24 28.02
CA PRO A 632 17.95 -6.53 26.83
C PRO A 632 17.81 -5.51 25.71
N LEU A 633 16.62 -4.95 25.50
CA LEU A 633 16.36 -3.93 24.47
C LEU A 633 17.18 -2.65 24.68
N ASP A 634 17.32 -2.18 25.92
CA ASP A 634 18.13 -1.00 26.22
C ASP A 634 19.62 -1.28 26.01
N ALA A 635 20.06 -2.50 26.30
CA ALA A 635 21.43 -2.95 26.04
C ALA A 635 21.72 -3.00 24.52
N VAL A 636 20.78 -3.47 23.70
CA VAL A 636 20.91 -3.46 22.22
C VAL A 636 21.03 -2.02 21.70
N ILE A 637 20.20 -1.10 22.19
CA ILE A 637 20.28 0.31 21.80
C ILE A 637 21.64 0.91 22.15
N LEU A 638 22.18 0.59 23.31
CA LEU A 638 23.50 1.06 23.75
C LEU A 638 24.63 0.45 22.93
N ALA A 639 24.58 -0.87 22.64
CA ALA A 639 25.56 -1.54 21.82
C ALA A 639 25.56 -0.97 20.39
N VAL A 640 24.38 -0.74 19.82
CA VAL A 640 24.21 -0.10 18.50
C VAL A 640 24.79 1.31 18.46
N ARG A 641 24.72 2.06 19.56
CA ARG A 641 25.32 3.42 19.64
C ARG A 641 26.84 3.42 19.76
N ALA A 642 27.42 2.35 20.32
CA ALA A 642 28.84 2.29 20.69
C ALA A 642 29.75 1.77 19.58
N THR A 643 29.21 1.17 18.49
CA THR A 643 30.04 0.46 17.51
C THR A 643 30.24 1.25 16.22
N HIS A 644 31.51 1.56 15.91
CA HIS A 644 31.97 2.16 14.68
C HIS A 644 33.19 1.39 14.13
N VAL A 645 33.04 0.10 13.81
CA VAL A 645 34.13 -0.70 13.23
C VAL A 645 33.60 -1.49 12.02
N GLY A 646 34.11 -1.20 10.83
CA GLY A 646 33.77 -1.90 9.58
C GLY A 646 33.54 -0.94 8.43
N SER A 647 32.77 -1.33 7.42
CA SER A 647 32.32 -0.43 6.35
C SER A 647 31.37 0.64 6.95
N PRO A 648 31.77 1.91 7.06
CA PRO A 648 31.05 2.88 7.89
C PRO A 648 29.58 3.06 7.49
N GLY A 649 29.28 2.98 6.18
CA GLY A 649 27.92 3.14 5.67
C GLY A 649 26.99 1.97 6.02
N LEU A 650 27.49 0.73 5.93
CA LEU A 650 26.71 -0.48 6.23
C LEU A 650 26.44 -0.58 7.74
N ASP A 651 27.45 -0.30 8.56
CA ASP A 651 27.32 -0.32 10.01
C ASP A 651 26.29 0.71 10.51
N GLN A 652 26.33 1.92 9.96
CA GLN A 652 25.34 2.96 10.27
C GLN A 652 23.92 2.53 9.87
N LEU A 653 23.77 1.89 8.71
CA LEU A 653 22.49 1.40 8.23
C LEU A 653 21.91 0.32 9.17
N VAL A 654 22.71 -0.70 9.51
CA VAL A 654 22.31 -1.79 10.42
C VAL A 654 21.93 -1.24 11.80
N CYS A 655 22.77 -0.37 12.36
CA CYS A 655 22.52 0.27 13.66
C CYS A 655 21.21 1.05 13.67
N ARG A 656 20.90 1.74 12.57
CA ARG A 656 19.66 2.50 12.42
C ARG A 656 18.44 1.60 12.33
N VAL A 657 18.47 0.62 11.43
CA VAL A 657 17.35 -0.28 11.20
C VAL A 657 17.02 -1.06 12.47
N LEU A 658 18.03 -1.59 13.16
CA LEU A 658 17.83 -2.30 14.41
C LEU A 658 17.31 -1.39 15.54
N ARG A 659 17.85 -0.19 15.68
CA ARG A 659 17.34 0.80 16.65
C ARG A 659 15.88 1.13 16.41
N SER A 660 15.52 1.39 15.15
CA SER A 660 14.15 1.66 14.78
C SER A 660 13.20 0.54 15.17
N ALA A 661 13.56 -0.72 14.88
CA ALA A 661 12.77 -1.89 15.22
C ALA A 661 12.60 -2.04 16.76
N VAL A 662 13.68 -1.85 17.51
CA VAL A 662 13.66 -1.93 18.98
C VAL A 662 12.82 -0.81 19.59
N GLU A 663 12.94 0.42 19.11
CA GLU A 663 12.15 1.56 19.59
C GLU A 663 10.66 1.41 19.27
N GLN A 664 10.32 0.91 18.08
CA GLN A 664 8.93 0.57 17.73
C GLN A 664 8.36 -0.47 18.69
N ARG A 665 9.12 -1.52 19.00
CA ARG A 665 8.67 -2.58 19.90
C ARG A 665 8.49 -2.07 21.33
N ARG A 666 9.38 -1.20 21.78
CA ARG A 666 9.28 -0.56 23.11
C ARG A 666 8.01 0.27 23.25
N ASN A 667 7.65 1.01 22.20
CA ASN A 667 6.45 1.86 22.17
C ASN A 667 5.15 1.04 22.09
N ARG A 668 5.21 -0.21 21.60
CA ARG A 668 4.07 -1.14 21.54
C ARG A 668 3.80 -1.87 22.86
N ARG A 669 4.70 -1.83 23.85
CA ARG A 669 4.42 -2.43 25.15
C ARG A 669 3.27 -1.67 25.82
N PRO A 670 2.16 -2.35 26.24
CA PRO A 670 1.13 -1.69 27.01
C PRO A 670 1.77 -1.13 28.28
N THR A 671 1.48 0.11 28.60
CA THR A 671 1.83 0.69 29.91
C THR A 671 1.21 -0.21 30.97
N VAL A 672 2.04 -0.75 31.88
CA VAL A 672 1.58 -1.54 33.03
C VAL A 672 0.61 -0.66 33.81
N GLY A 673 -0.69 -0.86 33.63
CA GLY A 673 -1.75 -0.05 34.26
C GLY A 673 -3.10 -0.08 33.54
N GLU A 674 -3.18 -0.40 32.26
CA GLU A 674 -4.46 -0.64 31.61
C GLU A 674 -4.83 -2.12 31.74
N ALA A 675 -5.62 -2.39 32.79
CA ALA A 675 -6.28 -3.68 32.95
C ALA A 675 -7.13 -3.97 31.72
N LEU A 676 -6.95 -5.15 31.12
CA LEU A 676 -7.88 -5.72 30.16
C LEU A 676 -9.30 -5.53 30.66
N PRO A 677 -10.24 -4.99 29.88
CA PRO A 677 -11.63 -4.94 30.29
C PRO A 677 -12.08 -6.38 30.57
N SER A 678 -12.59 -6.60 31.75
CA SER A 678 -13.10 -7.90 32.19
C SER A 678 -14.18 -8.36 31.19
N THR A 679 -14.05 -9.59 30.72
CA THR A 679 -14.98 -10.26 29.79
C THR A 679 -16.36 -10.56 30.39
N ASP A 680 -16.84 -9.76 31.34
CA ASP A 680 -18.09 -9.97 32.08
C ASP A 680 -19.18 -8.91 31.76
N GLU A 681 -19.19 -8.36 30.56
CA GLU A 681 -20.37 -7.65 30.06
C GLU A 681 -21.25 -8.60 29.25
N ARG A 682 -22.34 -9.02 29.88
CA ARG A 682 -23.46 -9.73 29.24
C ARG A 682 -23.95 -8.92 28.04
N PRO A 683 -24.34 -9.57 26.94
CA PRO A 683 -24.85 -8.88 25.76
C PRO A 683 -26.11 -8.07 26.13
N VAL A 684 -26.04 -6.77 25.90
CA VAL A 684 -27.20 -5.87 25.98
C VAL A 684 -28.18 -6.33 24.90
N ARG A 685 -29.39 -6.74 25.29
CA ARG A 685 -30.47 -7.03 24.36
C ARG A 685 -30.75 -5.80 23.51
N PRO A 686 -31.01 -5.95 22.20
CA PRO A 686 -31.45 -4.84 21.37
C PRO A 686 -32.71 -4.22 21.95
N ALA A 687 -32.71 -2.91 22.08
CA ALA A 687 -33.90 -2.15 22.46
C ALA A 687 -35.01 -2.38 21.41
N GLU A 688 -36.17 -2.81 21.84
CA GLU A 688 -37.36 -2.91 21.01
C GLU A 688 -37.71 -1.54 20.42
N LEU A 689 -37.82 -1.46 19.11
CA LEU A 689 -38.30 -0.28 18.39
C LEU A 689 -39.78 -0.06 18.78
N PRO A 690 -40.20 1.19 19.05
CA PRO A 690 -41.59 1.47 19.29
C PRO A 690 -42.43 1.25 18.04
N PRO A 691 -43.72 0.86 18.16
CA PRO A 691 -44.59 0.54 17.02
C PRO A 691 -44.82 1.79 16.17
N GLN A 692 -44.66 1.64 14.86
CA GLN A 692 -45.02 2.65 13.87
C GLN A 692 -46.56 2.85 13.92
N ASN A 693 -47.00 4.05 14.26
CA ASN A 693 -48.40 4.46 14.11
C ASN A 693 -48.74 4.60 12.63
N GLU A 694 -49.63 3.75 12.16
CA GLU A 694 -50.38 3.98 10.94
C GLU A 694 -51.21 5.28 11.10
N ARG A 695 -50.95 6.26 10.25
CA ARG A 695 -51.95 7.29 9.92
C ARG A 695 -52.05 7.35 8.40
N ALA A 696 -53.20 6.86 7.96
CA ALA A 696 -53.76 7.15 6.66
C ALA A 696 -54.09 8.67 6.54
N GLY A 697 -53.86 9.21 5.36
CA GLY A 697 -54.23 10.55 4.95
C GLY A 697 -53.49 10.92 3.69
#